data_82f373090a2b3f5d37e98c18f3900509
#
_entry.id   82f373090a2b3f5d37e98c18f3900509
#
_cell.length_a   1.000
_cell.length_b   1.000
_cell.length_c   1.000
_cell.angle_alpha   90.00
_cell.angle_beta   90.00
_cell.angle_gamma   90.00
#
_symmetry.space_group_name_H-M   'P 1'
#
loop_
_entity.id
_entity.type
_entity.pdbx_description
1 polymer ?
#
loop_
_entity_poly.entity_id
_entity_poly.type
_entity_poly.pdbx_seq_one_letter_code
_entity_poly.pdbx_strand_id
1 'polypeptide(L)'
;MFLLTNRLALSNLIKNRKLYYPYALATILTITITYIFTSLTLNPHLDNLTGADSIKAVLGMGLGIVALSSGIIVLYANSFVMKNRSKELGLYSVLGLEKRHLFSMILKETVILGFVTLLLGIGVGALFDKLIYAFLQRLIGESTGLVSTFQVMTIPIVLVIFACIFSLLVLINGFRLLRLNPLQLTKDGLKGEKKGRFLVIQTFLGLGAIGYGYYLALSVKDPVIAIMSFFLAVLLVILGTYLLFNAGTTVVLQLLKKKKNYYYKPNNMISISNLVFRMKKNAVGLATIAILSSMVLVTLVGAASIYAGKKDYLASATPHDYSVAGNKVDLTSTKKLMDDFLIKTGEQANEEVAVSYLFFGIKNQETNKLTVFTKNERKVVPKSIVLVFSQETFKQLTGKELNLSSNQIALYTKNKTLKTQKSLSIDGKNYQIHRQLGDFINKKIPNIYKIIVSDYSYLVVPDIKIFESSMKGTSIAQATYVGVNVKDPTHDAKKNSDLLDQMTDKETQQLARQTTGVSQSYLTANSRYDAEGMVNGFVGGTFFIGIFLSIIFMLGTVLVIYYKQISEGYEDRERFVILQKIGLDDLQVKQTIRKQVLTVFFLPLIFAFIHLAFAYHMISLIVRIIGVLNPDLMLVVTIIVCGVFFLAYVLVFALTSRSYRRIVSM
;
A
#
# COMPACT_ATOMS: atom_id res chain seq x y z
N MET A 1 24.40 32.11 -32.55
CA MET A 1 23.97 31.66 -31.22
C MET A 1 23.15 30.38 -31.23
N PHE A 2 22.14 30.20 -32.11
CA PHE A 2 21.32 28.99 -32.17
C PHE A 2 22.13 27.71 -32.44
N LEU A 3 23.04 27.70 -33.38
CA LEU A 3 23.93 26.57 -33.69
C LEU A 3 24.91 26.27 -32.56
N LEU A 4 25.42 27.29 -31.86
CA LEU A 4 26.32 27.13 -30.72
C LEU A 4 25.61 26.41 -29.54
N THR A 5 24.38 26.84 -29.19
CA THR A 5 23.60 26.21 -28.10
C THR A 5 23.19 24.78 -28.46
N ASN A 6 22.93 24.43 -29.72
CA ASN A 6 22.68 23.05 -30.17
C ASN A 6 23.93 22.17 -30.00
N ARG A 7 25.09 22.67 -30.46
CA ARG A 7 26.36 21.93 -30.35
C ARG A 7 26.78 21.74 -28.89
N LEU A 8 26.55 22.74 -28.04
CA LEU A 8 26.80 22.64 -26.60
C LEU A 8 25.87 21.64 -25.94
N ALA A 9 24.56 21.66 -26.26
CA ALA A 9 23.59 20.72 -25.70
C ALA A 9 23.96 19.25 -26.00
N LEU A 10 24.25 18.93 -27.26
CA LEU A 10 24.69 17.59 -27.65
C LEU A 10 26.02 17.18 -27.03
N SER A 11 27.00 18.08 -27.03
CA SER A 11 28.31 17.83 -26.41
C SER A 11 28.18 17.57 -24.90
N ASN A 12 27.29 18.28 -24.21
CA ASN A 12 27.06 18.12 -22.80
C ASN A 12 26.41 16.76 -22.47
N LEU A 13 25.42 16.31 -23.24
CA LEU A 13 24.80 14.99 -23.06
C LEU A 13 25.83 13.86 -23.20
N ILE A 14 26.75 13.97 -24.17
CA ILE A 14 27.77 12.95 -24.45
C ILE A 14 28.91 13.01 -23.41
N LYS A 15 29.41 14.19 -23.07
CA LYS A 15 30.51 14.37 -22.14
C LYS A 15 30.11 14.02 -20.69
N ASN A 16 28.88 14.38 -20.29
CA ASN A 16 28.34 14.12 -18.96
C ASN A 16 27.55 12.80 -18.86
N ARG A 17 27.90 11.80 -19.71
CA ARG A 17 27.20 10.51 -19.77
C ARG A 17 27.01 9.82 -18.42
N LYS A 18 27.95 9.92 -17.50
CA LYS A 18 27.86 9.34 -16.15
C LYS A 18 26.70 9.92 -15.31
N LEU A 19 26.26 11.16 -15.61
CA LEU A 19 25.11 11.81 -14.97
C LEU A 19 23.81 11.54 -15.74
N TYR A 20 23.85 11.55 -17.07
CA TYR A 20 22.65 11.45 -17.89
C TYR A 20 22.18 10.01 -18.13
N TYR A 21 23.07 8.99 -18.18
CA TYR A 21 22.64 7.61 -18.42
C TYR A 21 21.69 7.05 -17.36
N PRO A 22 21.95 7.19 -16.03
CA PRO A 22 21.00 6.72 -15.04
C PRO A 22 19.68 7.48 -15.08
N TYR A 23 19.71 8.80 -15.36
CA TYR A 23 18.52 9.61 -15.55
C TYR A 23 17.71 9.13 -16.76
N ALA A 24 18.34 8.92 -17.91
CA ALA A 24 17.70 8.42 -19.11
C ALA A 24 17.09 7.03 -18.89
N LEU A 25 17.84 6.12 -18.24
CA LEU A 25 17.37 4.76 -17.95
C LEU A 25 16.15 4.76 -17.04
N ALA A 26 16.14 5.58 -16.00
CA ALA A 26 14.98 5.70 -15.12
C ALA A 26 13.78 6.31 -15.85
N THR A 27 14.01 7.32 -16.69
CA THR A 27 12.95 7.92 -17.50
C THR A 27 12.38 6.91 -18.50
N ILE A 28 13.22 6.12 -19.18
CA ILE A 28 12.79 5.03 -20.07
C ILE A 28 11.92 4.04 -19.32
N LEU A 29 12.37 3.56 -18.15
CA LEU A 29 11.63 2.58 -17.34
C LEU A 29 10.30 3.14 -16.83
N THR A 30 10.24 4.40 -16.39
CA THR A 30 8.98 5.03 -15.97
C THR A 30 8.02 5.21 -17.14
N ILE A 31 8.51 5.57 -18.35
CA ILE A 31 7.71 5.62 -19.57
C ILE A 31 7.19 4.23 -19.93
N THR A 32 8.05 3.22 -19.90
CA THR A 32 7.69 1.82 -20.17
C THR A 32 6.56 1.35 -19.26
N ILE A 33 6.69 1.57 -17.94
CA ILE A 33 5.65 1.17 -16.97
C ILE A 33 4.35 1.93 -17.21
N THR A 34 4.42 3.24 -17.45
CA THR A 34 3.23 4.06 -17.76
C THR A 34 2.56 3.61 -19.06
N TYR A 35 3.34 3.26 -20.09
CA TYR A 35 2.82 2.70 -21.34
C TYR A 35 2.06 1.39 -21.08
N ILE A 36 2.66 0.45 -20.34
CA ILE A 36 2.05 -0.83 -20.02
C ILE A 36 0.72 -0.62 -19.26
N PHE A 37 0.70 0.23 -18.24
CA PHE A 37 -0.54 0.52 -17.50
C PHE A 37 -1.61 1.15 -18.37
N THR A 38 -1.24 2.06 -19.26
CA THR A 38 -2.18 2.69 -20.20
C THR A 38 -2.73 1.67 -21.19
N SER A 39 -1.85 0.82 -21.76
CA SER A 39 -2.24 -0.25 -22.70
C SER A 39 -3.19 -1.23 -22.04
N LEU A 40 -2.89 -1.68 -20.82
CA LEU A 40 -3.75 -2.61 -20.07
C LEU A 40 -5.11 -1.99 -19.75
N THR A 41 -5.14 -0.72 -19.31
CA THR A 41 -6.41 -0.04 -18.96
C THR A 41 -7.33 0.11 -20.19
N LEU A 42 -6.76 0.28 -21.37
CA LEU A 42 -7.50 0.46 -22.63
C LEU A 42 -7.80 -0.88 -23.35
N ASN A 43 -7.38 -2.01 -22.80
CA ASN A 43 -7.50 -3.29 -23.50
C ASN A 43 -8.96 -3.80 -23.51
N PRO A 44 -9.62 -3.95 -24.70
CA PRO A 44 -10.99 -4.41 -24.79
C PRO A 44 -11.20 -5.86 -24.31
N HIS A 45 -10.15 -6.69 -24.34
CA HIS A 45 -10.25 -8.06 -23.88
C HIS A 45 -10.50 -8.19 -22.37
N LEU A 46 -10.23 -7.12 -21.60
CA LEU A 46 -10.60 -7.08 -20.19
C LEU A 46 -12.12 -7.07 -19.99
N ASP A 47 -12.92 -6.61 -20.97
CA ASP A 47 -14.39 -6.59 -20.88
C ASP A 47 -15.01 -7.98 -20.83
N ASN A 48 -14.31 -8.98 -21.36
CA ASN A 48 -14.77 -10.37 -21.39
C ASN A 48 -14.42 -11.15 -20.11
N LEU A 49 -13.66 -10.53 -19.18
CA LEU A 49 -13.24 -11.18 -17.96
C LEU A 49 -14.30 -11.09 -16.87
N THR A 50 -14.41 -12.13 -16.05
CA THR A 50 -15.26 -12.08 -14.85
C THR A 50 -14.69 -11.03 -13.89
N GLY A 51 -15.51 -10.04 -13.49
CA GLY A 51 -15.04 -8.91 -12.67
C GLY A 51 -14.32 -7.79 -13.45
N ALA A 52 -14.56 -7.67 -14.77
CA ALA A 52 -13.97 -6.66 -15.65
C ALA A 52 -13.99 -5.23 -15.07
N ASP A 53 -15.14 -4.81 -14.52
CA ASP A 53 -15.29 -3.47 -13.93
C ASP A 53 -14.33 -3.23 -12.77
N SER A 54 -14.17 -4.22 -11.90
CA SER A 54 -13.23 -4.15 -10.77
C SER A 54 -11.77 -4.05 -11.25
N ILE A 55 -11.39 -4.84 -12.26
CA ILE A 55 -10.06 -4.82 -12.85
C ILE A 55 -9.77 -3.45 -13.47
N LYS A 56 -10.68 -2.95 -14.31
CA LYS A 56 -10.53 -1.65 -14.98
C LYS A 56 -10.47 -0.50 -14.00
N ALA A 57 -11.32 -0.49 -12.97
CA ALA A 57 -11.29 0.53 -11.93
C ALA A 57 -9.93 0.55 -11.20
N VAL A 58 -9.41 -0.63 -10.82
CA VAL A 58 -8.12 -0.77 -10.16
C VAL A 58 -6.98 -0.33 -11.07
N LEU A 59 -6.94 -0.80 -12.33
CA LEU A 59 -5.90 -0.41 -13.30
C LEU A 59 -5.93 1.10 -13.60
N GLY A 60 -7.12 1.70 -13.72
CA GLY A 60 -7.27 3.15 -13.93
C GLY A 60 -6.72 3.97 -12.76
N MET A 61 -7.03 3.58 -11.51
CA MET A 61 -6.42 4.18 -10.32
C MET A 61 -4.89 3.96 -10.31
N GLY A 62 -4.46 2.76 -10.68
CA GLY A 62 -3.04 2.41 -10.79
C GLY A 62 -2.30 3.30 -11.79
N LEU A 63 -2.88 3.56 -12.96
CA LEU A 63 -2.32 4.45 -13.97
C LEU A 63 -2.09 5.87 -13.41
N GLY A 64 -3.07 6.42 -12.68
CA GLY A 64 -2.92 7.72 -12.03
C GLY A 64 -1.75 7.77 -11.03
N ILE A 65 -1.64 6.75 -10.18
CA ILE A 65 -0.56 6.64 -9.17
C ILE A 65 0.80 6.44 -9.85
N VAL A 66 0.88 5.61 -10.89
CA VAL A 66 2.09 5.35 -11.68
C VAL A 66 2.54 6.62 -12.39
N ALA A 67 1.64 7.38 -13.03
CA ALA A 67 1.96 8.63 -13.70
C ALA A 67 2.50 9.68 -12.72
N LEU A 68 1.86 9.83 -11.55
CA LEU A 68 2.32 10.74 -10.50
C LEU A 68 3.71 10.34 -9.96
N SER A 69 3.90 9.06 -9.65
CA SER A 69 5.17 8.52 -9.13
C SER A 69 6.30 8.64 -10.14
N SER A 70 6.00 8.40 -11.44
CA SER A 70 6.94 8.61 -12.55
C SER A 70 7.37 10.06 -12.64
N GLY A 71 6.42 11.01 -12.54
CA GLY A 71 6.71 12.44 -12.49
C GLY A 71 7.66 12.81 -11.36
N ILE A 72 7.38 12.34 -10.14
CA ILE A 72 8.23 12.61 -8.96
C ILE A 72 9.66 12.09 -9.18
N ILE A 73 9.84 10.88 -9.70
CA ILE A 73 11.16 10.29 -9.92
C ILE A 73 11.93 11.02 -11.02
N VAL A 74 11.28 11.33 -12.13
CA VAL A 74 11.91 12.07 -13.25
C VAL A 74 12.31 13.49 -12.80
N LEU A 75 11.45 14.18 -12.05
CA LEU A 75 11.75 15.49 -11.45
C LEU A 75 12.92 15.42 -10.46
N TYR A 76 12.95 14.38 -9.60
CA TYR A 76 14.04 14.18 -8.66
C TYR A 76 15.38 13.92 -9.39
N ALA A 77 15.40 13.01 -10.36
CA ALA A 77 16.59 12.69 -11.14
C ALA A 77 17.14 13.91 -11.90
N ASN A 78 16.25 14.68 -12.54
CA ASN A 78 16.63 15.94 -13.18
C ASN A 78 17.18 16.97 -12.19
N SER A 79 16.54 17.11 -11.02
CA SER A 79 17.01 18.04 -9.99
C SER A 79 18.43 17.74 -9.54
N PHE A 80 18.78 16.45 -9.48
CA PHE A 80 20.14 16.01 -9.16
C PHE A 80 21.13 16.34 -10.29
N VAL A 81 20.80 16.04 -11.54
CA VAL A 81 21.62 16.39 -12.71
C VAL A 81 21.90 17.89 -12.73
N MET A 82 20.85 18.72 -12.58
CA MET A 82 20.96 20.17 -12.57
C MET A 82 21.80 20.71 -11.42
N LYS A 83 21.71 20.09 -10.22
CA LYS A 83 22.55 20.47 -9.08
C LYS A 83 24.02 20.22 -9.35
N ASN A 84 24.39 19.09 -9.94
CA ASN A 84 25.79 18.79 -10.27
C ASN A 84 26.34 19.68 -11.39
N ARG A 85 25.49 20.08 -12.33
CA ARG A 85 25.87 20.98 -13.44
C ARG A 85 25.84 22.47 -13.10
N SER A 86 25.38 22.82 -11.89
CA SER A 86 25.27 24.23 -11.49
C SER A 86 26.62 24.99 -11.58
N LYS A 87 27.74 24.31 -11.31
CA LYS A 87 29.09 24.89 -11.47
C LYS A 87 29.45 25.17 -12.93
N GLU A 88 29.13 24.23 -13.84
CA GLU A 88 29.34 24.39 -15.29
C GLU A 88 28.49 25.55 -15.84
N LEU A 89 27.21 25.61 -15.44
CA LEU A 89 26.29 26.67 -15.84
C LEU A 89 26.76 28.04 -15.31
N GLY A 90 27.28 28.06 -14.07
CA GLY A 90 27.91 29.25 -13.50
C GLY A 90 29.12 29.72 -14.29
N LEU A 91 30.01 28.80 -14.71
CA LEU A 91 31.16 29.09 -15.54
C LEU A 91 30.76 29.66 -16.91
N TYR A 92 29.76 29.07 -17.58
CA TYR A 92 29.25 29.60 -18.84
C TYR A 92 28.69 31.02 -18.70
N SER A 93 28.03 31.33 -17.54
CA SER A 93 27.56 32.68 -17.26
C SER A 93 28.71 33.67 -17.04
N VAL A 94 29.80 33.27 -16.39
CA VAL A 94 31.01 34.11 -16.23
C VAL A 94 31.73 34.36 -17.57
N LEU A 95 31.68 33.35 -18.45
CA LEU A 95 32.21 33.45 -19.82
C LEU A 95 31.34 34.29 -20.80
N GLY A 96 30.25 34.90 -20.31
CA GLY A 96 29.43 35.84 -21.06
C GLY A 96 28.16 35.25 -21.68
N LEU A 97 27.77 33.99 -21.35
CA LEU A 97 26.49 33.47 -21.80
C LEU A 97 25.35 34.02 -20.94
N GLU A 98 24.43 34.74 -21.55
CA GLU A 98 23.23 35.27 -20.90
C GLU A 98 22.31 34.14 -20.44
N LYS A 99 21.48 34.42 -19.42
CA LYS A 99 20.51 33.46 -18.86
C LYS A 99 19.57 32.88 -19.91
N ARG A 100 19.15 33.66 -20.93
CA ARG A 100 18.31 33.18 -22.04
C ARG A 100 19.00 32.11 -22.90
N HIS A 101 20.31 32.24 -23.12
CA HIS A 101 21.10 31.25 -23.87
C HIS A 101 21.29 29.96 -23.09
N LEU A 102 21.52 30.06 -21.78
CA LEU A 102 21.59 28.92 -20.88
C LEU A 102 20.24 28.20 -20.79
N PHE A 103 19.13 28.94 -20.71
CA PHE A 103 17.78 28.36 -20.73
C PHE A 103 17.50 27.63 -22.04
N SER A 104 17.84 28.24 -23.20
CA SER A 104 17.69 27.59 -24.50
C SER A 104 18.51 26.30 -24.62
N MET A 105 19.71 26.27 -24.05
CA MET A 105 20.55 25.07 -24.00
C MET A 105 19.89 23.95 -23.14
N ILE A 106 19.42 24.27 -21.95
CA ILE A 106 18.73 23.30 -21.06
C ILE A 106 17.43 22.79 -21.69
N LEU A 107 16.67 23.68 -22.35
CA LEU A 107 15.45 23.30 -23.06
C LEU A 107 15.76 22.27 -24.15
N LYS A 108 16.80 22.52 -24.97
CA LYS A 108 17.21 21.61 -26.04
C LYS A 108 17.70 20.26 -25.50
N GLU A 109 18.49 20.26 -24.43
CA GLU A 109 18.91 19.05 -23.74
C GLU A 109 17.70 18.24 -23.27
N THR A 110 16.71 18.90 -22.65
CA THR A 110 15.49 18.25 -22.17
C THR A 110 14.65 17.69 -23.31
N VAL A 111 14.51 18.43 -24.43
CA VAL A 111 13.75 17.97 -25.60
C VAL A 111 14.44 16.79 -26.28
N ILE A 112 15.76 16.84 -26.50
CA ILE A 112 16.49 15.72 -27.11
C ILE A 112 16.40 14.47 -26.26
N LEU A 113 16.67 14.60 -24.95
CA LEU A 113 16.64 13.49 -24.04
C LEU A 113 15.20 12.96 -23.87
N GLY A 114 14.21 13.85 -23.78
CA GLY A 114 12.80 13.51 -23.72
C GLY A 114 12.35 12.71 -24.94
N PHE A 115 12.72 13.17 -26.15
CA PHE A 115 12.39 12.47 -27.39
C PHE A 115 13.00 11.06 -27.46
N VAL A 116 14.30 10.94 -27.14
CA VAL A 116 15.00 9.65 -27.15
C VAL A 116 14.41 8.69 -26.09
N THR A 117 14.16 9.18 -24.89
CA THR A 117 13.61 8.34 -23.81
C THR A 117 12.16 7.95 -24.06
N LEU A 118 11.34 8.81 -24.68
CA LEU A 118 9.98 8.49 -25.12
C LEU A 118 9.99 7.39 -26.18
N LEU A 119 10.80 7.54 -27.22
CA LEU A 119 10.89 6.56 -28.30
C LEU A 119 11.33 5.18 -27.75
N LEU A 120 12.37 5.16 -26.94
CA LEU A 120 12.86 3.91 -26.33
C LEU A 120 11.87 3.34 -25.31
N GLY A 121 11.26 4.17 -24.45
CA GLY A 121 10.34 3.73 -23.42
C GLY A 121 9.05 3.16 -23.98
N ILE A 122 8.47 3.80 -25.00
CA ILE A 122 7.30 3.31 -25.72
C ILE A 122 7.66 2.01 -26.47
N GLY A 123 8.82 1.97 -27.14
CA GLY A 123 9.27 0.78 -27.86
C GLY A 123 9.47 -0.43 -26.95
N VAL A 124 10.13 -0.24 -25.81
CA VAL A 124 10.29 -1.29 -24.78
C VAL A 124 8.94 -1.67 -24.19
N GLY A 125 8.06 -0.69 -23.90
CA GLY A 125 6.71 -0.94 -23.39
C GLY A 125 5.90 -1.81 -24.34
N ALA A 126 5.88 -1.49 -25.62
CA ALA A 126 5.19 -2.27 -26.65
C ALA A 126 5.77 -3.69 -26.81
N LEU A 127 7.08 -3.85 -26.66
CA LEU A 127 7.74 -5.16 -26.71
C LEU A 127 7.30 -6.08 -25.56
N PHE A 128 7.22 -5.53 -24.34
CA PHE A 128 6.87 -6.30 -23.15
C PHE A 128 5.36 -6.35 -22.86
N ASP A 129 4.53 -5.61 -23.58
CA ASP A 129 3.10 -5.49 -23.33
C ASP A 129 2.39 -6.85 -23.23
N LYS A 130 2.61 -7.74 -24.19
CA LYS A 130 2.03 -9.10 -24.20
C LYS A 130 2.46 -9.94 -23.01
N LEU A 131 3.74 -9.87 -22.64
CA LEU A 131 4.28 -10.61 -21.50
C LEU A 131 3.63 -10.14 -20.18
N ILE A 132 3.50 -8.84 -20.03
CA ILE A 132 2.92 -8.24 -18.82
C ILE A 132 1.41 -8.46 -18.76
N TYR A 133 0.72 -8.45 -19.91
CA TYR A 133 -0.69 -8.86 -19.98
C TYR A 133 -0.87 -10.33 -19.53
N ALA A 134 -0.05 -11.25 -20.00
CA ALA A 134 -0.06 -12.65 -19.55
C ALA A 134 0.22 -12.79 -18.05
N PHE A 135 1.13 -11.96 -17.52
CA PHE A 135 1.39 -11.93 -16.09
C PHE A 135 0.17 -11.45 -15.29
N LEU A 136 -0.51 -10.40 -15.75
CA LEU A 136 -1.75 -9.91 -15.13
C LEU A 136 -2.84 -11.01 -15.15
N GLN A 137 -3.07 -11.68 -16.30
CA GLN A 137 -4.05 -12.78 -16.41
C GLN A 137 -3.76 -13.88 -15.39
N ARG A 138 -2.48 -14.26 -15.25
CA ARG A 138 -2.09 -15.28 -14.28
C ARG A 138 -2.35 -14.86 -12.82
N LEU A 139 -2.18 -13.57 -12.50
CA LEU A 139 -2.49 -13.04 -11.16
C LEU A 139 -3.99 -13.06 -10.87
N ILE A 140 -4.81 -12.81 -11.89
CA ILE A 140 -6.27 -12.82 -11.81
C ILE A 140 -6.80 -14.28 -11.79
N GLY A 141 -6.00 -15.26 -12.21
CA GLY A 141 -6.38 -16.69 -12.22
C GLY A 141 -7.17 -17.08 -13.45
N GLU A 142 -7.11 -16.31 -14.54
CA GLU A 142 -7.74 -16.66 -15.81
C GLU A 142 -6.75 -17.27 -16.80
N SER A 143 -7.21 -18.28 -17.53
CA SER A 143 -6.41 -19.05 -18.51
C SER A 143 -6.76 -18.76 -19.96
N THR A 144 -7.45 -17.66 -20.23
CA THR A 144 -7.80 -17.25 -21.59
C THR A 144 -6.56 -16.82 -22.36
N GLY A 145 -6.40 -17.31 -23.58
CA GLY A 145 -5.20 -17.18 -24.40
C GLY A 145 -4.61 -15.76 -24.50
N LEU A 146 -3.33 -15.70 -24.82
CA LEU A 146 -2.52 -14.49 -24.99
C LEU A 146 -3.03 -13.58 -26.13
N VAL A 147 -4.16 -12.93 -25.94
CA VAL A 147 -4.72 -11.99 -26.93
C VAL A 147 -4.54 -10.57 -26.41
N SER A 148 -3.32 -10.04 -26.51
CA SER A 148 -3.09 -8.60 -26.37
C SER A 148 -3.17 -7.95 -27.75
N THR A 149 -4.10 -7.01 -27.92
CA THR A 149 -4.20 -6.16 -29.12
C THR A 149 -3.45 -4.87 -28.86
N PHE A 150 -2.64 -4.47 -29.83
CA PHE A 150 -1.95 -3.17 -29.78
C PHE A 150 -2.97 -2.03 -29.78
N GLN A 151 -2.99 -1.26 -28.69
CA GLN A 151 -3.91 -0.14 -28.53
C GLN A 151 -3.25 1.15 -29.05
N VAL A 152 -3.64 1.61 -30.22
CA VAL A 152 -3.09 2.84 -30.84
C VAL A 152 -3.27 4.06 -29.91
N MET A 153 -4.36 4.12 -29.15
CA MET A 153 -4.67 5.22 -28.24
C MET A 153 -3.73 5.30 -27.02
N THR A 154 -2.96 4.26 -26.74
CA THR A 154 -1.94 4.25 -25.67
C THR A 154 -0.84 5.27 -25.93
N ILE A 155 -0.39 5.40 -27.18
CA ILE A 155 0.72 6.29 -27.54
C ILE A 155 0.40 7.77 -27.24
N PRO A 156 -0.72 8.36 -27.74
CA PRO A 156 -1.02 9.76 -27.47
C PRO A 156 -1.23 10.05 -25.97
N ILE A 157 -1.82 9.13 -25.21
CA ILE A 157 -1.99 9.32 -23.76
C ILE A 157 -0.65 9.40 -23.06
N VAL A 158 0.26 8.47 -23.33
CA VAL A 158 1.61 8.47 -22.75
C VAL A 158 2.39 9.72 -23.17
N LEU A 159 2.28 10.14 -24.44
CA LEU A 159 2.89 11.39 -24.93
C LEU A 159 2.38 12.60 -24.16
N VAL A 160 1.08 12.71 -23.91
CA VAL A 160 0.49 13.82 -23.14
C VAL A 160 0.99 13.81 -21.69
N ILE A 161 0.99 12.65 -21.01
CA ILE A 161 1.47 12.54 -19.63
C ILE A 161 2.93 13.02 -19.53
N PHE A 162 3.81 12.52 -20.40
CA PHE A 162 5.22 12.88 -20.34
C PHE A 162 5.52 14.28 -20.89
N ALA A 163 4.73 14.78 -21.84
CA ALA A 163 4.81 16.18 -22.25
C ALA A 163 4.50 17.12 -21.06
N CYS A 164 3.50 16.81 -20.25
CA CYS A 164 3.22 17.55 -19.00
C CYS A 164 4.40 17.48 -18.03
N ILE A 165 4.98 16.28 -17.80
CA ILE A 165 6.12 16.09 -16.91
C ILE A 165 7.34 16.88 -17.40
N PHE A 166 7.70 16.78 -18.70
CA PHE A 166 8.84 17.51 -19.27
C PHE A 166 8.60 19.02 -19.31
N SER A 167 7.38 19.47 -19.54
CA SER A 167 7.03 20.90 -19.45
C SER A 167 7.23 21.45 -18.04
N LEU A 168 6.76 20.71 -17.04
CA LEU A 168 6.97 21.06 -15.62
C LEU A 168 8.47 21.09 -15.29
N LEU A 169 9.24 20.15 -15.82
CA LEU A 169 10.69 20.08 -15.70
C LEU A 169 11.38 21.34 -16.23
N VAL A 170 11.01 21.76 -17.47
CA VAL A 170 11.54 22.98 -18.10
C VAL A 170 11.20 24.20 -17.26
N LEU A 171 9.97 24.31 -16.75
CA LEU A 171 9.57 25.41 -15.88
C LEU A 171 10.40 25.46 -14.58
N ILE A 172 10.56 24.35 -13.88
CA ILE A 172 11.36 24.27 -12.65
C ILE A 172 12.82 24.65 -12.91
N ASN A 173 13.41 24.14 -14.01
CA ASN A 173 14.78 24.46 -14.39
C ASN A 173 14.94 25.94 -14.77
N GLY A 174 13.96 26.52 -15.46
CA GLY A 174 13.89 27.93 -15.77
C GLY A 174 13.87 28.83 -14.52
N PHE A 175 12.97 28.51 -13.57
CA PHE A 175 12.93 29.24 -12.29
C PHE A 175 14.24 29.11 -11.49
N ARG A 176 14.87 27.93 -11.51
CA ARG A 176 16.16 27.72 -10.85
C ARG A 176 17.24 28.58 -11.49
N LEU A 177 17.28 28.64 -12.84
CA LEU A 177 18.26 29.45 -13.57
C LEU A 177 18.10 30.95 -13.33
N LEU A 178 16.86 31.45 -13.24
CA LEU A 178 16.58 32.87 -12.92
C LEU A 178 17.14 33.26 -11.54
N ARG A 179 17.09 32.33 -10.56
CA ARG A 179 17.60 32.54 -9.18
C ARG A 179 19.10 32.26 -9.02
N LEU A 180 19.78 31.73 -10.05
CA LEU A 180 21.22 31.47 -9.97
C LEU A 180 22.01 32.78 -9.98
N ASN A 181 22.82 32.98 -8.94
CA ASN A 181 23.83 34.05 -8.83
C ASN A 181 25.20 33.42 -9.09
N PRO A 182 25.88 33.70 -10.24
CA PRO A 182 27.14 33.07 -10.61
C PRO A 182 28.23 33.20 -9.55
N LEU A 183 28.32 34.35 -8.88
CA LEU A 183 29.28 34.64 -7.81
C LEU A 183 29.02 33.85 -6.51
N GLN A 184 27.78 33.40 -6.25
CA GLN A 184 27.49 32.60 -5.08
C GLN A 184 27.86 31.11 -5.27
N LEU A 185 27.88 30.62 -6.51
CA LEU A 185 28.24 29.24 -6.83
C LEU A 185 29.73 28.93 -6.57
N THR A 186 30.60 29.93 -6.70
CA THR A 186 32.02 29.77 -6.37
C THR A 186 32.27 29.83 -4.84
N LYS A 187 31.33 30.44 -4.05
CA LYS A 187 31.45 30.61 -2.60
C LYS A 187 30.65 29.62 -1.76
N ASP A 188 29.83 28.74 -2.37
CA ASP A 188 28.98 27.79 -1.62
C ASP A 188 29.77 26.78 -0.74
N GLY A 189 31.07 26.65 -0.96
CA GLY A 189 31.99 25.90 -0.10
C GLY A 189 32.36 26.56 1.24
N LEU A 190 32.06 27.87 1.39
CA LEU A 190 32.50 28.72 2.51
C LEU A 190 31.37 29.19 3.45
N LYS A 191 30.13 28.76 3.21
CA LYS A 191 29.01 29.15 4.11
C LYS A 191 29.17 28.52 5.48
N GLY A 192 29.39 29.39 6.49
CA GLY A 192 29.54 29.04 7.89
C GLY A 192 28.38 28.23 8.48
N GLU A 193 28.66 27.55 9.58
CA GLU A 193 27.71 26.69 10.28
C GLU A 193 26.51 27.49 10.82
N LYS A 194 25.29 27.00 10.52
CA LYS A 194 24.08 27.52 11.21
C LYS A 194 24.19 27.23 12.70
N LYS A 195 23.81 28.23 13.54
CA LYS A 195 23.87 28.14 15.00
C LYS A 195 23.20 26.89 15.55
N GLY A 196 23.83 26.18 16.47
CA GLY A 196 23.43 24.89 17.01
C GLY A 196 22.03 24.81 17.64
N ARG A 197 21.49 25.93 18.16
CA ARG A 197 20.14 25.99 18.75
C ARG A 197 19.02 25.65 17.74
N PHE A 198 19.14 26.10 16.50
CA PHE A 198 18.14 25.84 15.46
C PHE A 198 18.10 24.35 15.06
N LEU A 199 19.26 23.67 15.06
CA LEU A 199 19.35 22.24 14.77
C LEU A 199 18.67 21.40 15.87
N VAL A 200 18.81 21.81 17.14
CA VAL A 200 18.16 21.11 18.26
C VAL A 200 16.63 21.23 18.16
N ILE A 201 16.10 22.43 17.88
CA ILE A 201 14.66 22.64 17.68
C ILE A 201 14.14 21.78 16.52
N GLN A 202 14.81 21.77 15.37
CA GLN A 202 14.43 20.92 14.23
C GLN A 202 14.44 19.42 14.58
N THR A 203 15.39 18.99 15.41
CA THR A 203 15.48 17.60 15.87
C THR A 203 14.28 17.24 16.74
N PHE A 204 13.90 18.11 17.70
CA PHE A 204 12.72 17.88 18.54
C PHE A 204 11.42 17.90 17.74
N LEU A 205 11.28 18.83 16.78
CA LEU A 205 10.13 18.85 15.86
C LEU A 205 10.08 17.58 15.01
N GLY A 206 11.21 17.11 14.51
CA GLY A 206 11.28 15.86 13.73
C GLY A 206 10.91 14.63 14.55
N LEU A 207 11.43 14.53 15.79
CA LEU A 207 11.06 13.45 16.72
C LEU A 207 9.58 13.51 17.12
N GLY A 208 9.06 14.71 17.37
CA GLY A 208 7.65 14.93 17.68
C GLY A 208 6.74 14.50 16.52
N ALA A 209 7.08 14.87 15.29
CA ALA A 209 6.31 14.51 14.09
C ALA A 209 6.32 12.98 13.87
N ILE A 210 7.49 12.31 13.96
CA ILE A 210 7.57 10.85 13.84
C ILE A 210 6.83 10.19 15.01
N GLY A 211 7.05 10.64 16.24
CA GLY A 211 6.42 10.09 17.43
C GLY A 211 4.89 10.17 17.37
N TYR A 212 4.35 11.31 16.93
CA TYR A 212 2.90 11.47 16.76
C TYR A 212 2.37 10.63 15.59
N GLY A 213 3.11 10.54 14.47
CA GLY A 213 2.77 9.63 13.38
C GLY A 213 2.72 8.17 13.82
N TYR A 214 3.67 7.72 14.62
CA TYR A 214 3.69 6.37 15.19
C TYR A 214 2.58 6.14 16.22
N TYR A 215 2.31 7.15 17.06
CA TYR A 215 1.18 7.11 17.97
C TYR A 215 -0.14 6.93 17.22
N LEU A 216 -0.39 7.70 16.16
CA LEU A 216 -1.56 7.52 15.31
C LEU A 216 -1.62 6.11 14.72
N ALA A 217 -0.48 5.60 14.22
CA ALA A 217 -0.42 4.28 13.62
C ALA A 217 -0.76 3.14 14.60
N LEU A 218 -0.45 3.28 15.88
CA LEU A 218 -0.70 2.27 16.92
C LEU A 218 -2.02 2.45 17.68
N SER A 219 -2.53 3.69 17.78
CA SER A 219 -3.72 4.01 18.60
C SER A 219 -5.04 3.72 17.88
N VAL A 220 -5.05 3.75 16.55
CA VAL A 220 -6.26 3.49 15.76
C VAL A 220 -6.65 2.02 15.88
N LYS A 221 -7.94 1.78 16.17
CA LYS A 221 -8.52 0.42 16.29
C LYS A 221 -9.56 0.12 15.23
N ASP A 222 -10.16 1.17 14.67
CA ASP A 222 -11.19 1.07 13.66
C ASP A 222 -10.56 1.03 12.26
N PRO A 223 -10.87 0.01 11.43
CA PRO A 223 -10.31 -0.12 10.09
C PRO A 223 -10.63 1.06 9.17
N VAL A 224 -11.84 1.64 9.22
CA VAL A 224 -12.24 2.76 8.36
C VAL A 224 -11.49 4.04 8.75
N ILE A 225 -11.36 4.30 10.06
CA ILE A 225 -10.58 5.42 10.57
C ILE A 225 -9.09 5.24 10.23
N ALA A 226 -8.61 3.99 10.16
CA ALA A 226 -7.24 3.69 9.78
C ALA A 226 -6.88 4.22 8.39
N ILE A 227 -7.77 4.13 7.40
CA ILE A 227 -7.52 4.67 6.04
C ILE A 227 -7.27 6.18 6.07
N MET A 228 -8.13 6.93 6.75
CA MET A 228 -7.99 8.40 6.83
C MET A 228 -6.76 8.82 7.63
N SER A 229 -6.53 8.15 8.76
CA SER A 229 -5.38 8.42 9.64
C SER A 229 -4.05 8.02 9.02
N PHE A 230 -4.03 7.05 8.10
CA PHE A 230 -2.84 6.58 7.40
C PHE A 230 -2.15 7.69 6.61
N PHE A 231 -2.91 8.45 5.83
CA PHE A 231 -2.33 9.56 5.04
C PHE A 231 -1.69 10.63 5.93
N LEU A 232 -2.35 10.98 7.04
CA LEU A 232 -1.79 11.95 7.99
C LEU A 232 -0.52 11.40 8.67
N ALA A 233 -0.54 10.13 9.11
CA ALA A 233 0.61 9.49 9.72
C ALA A 233 1.80 9.43 8.75
N VAL A 234 1.57 9.07 7.49
CA VAL A 234 2.61 9.04 6.44
C VAL A 234 3.21 10.42 6.21
N LEU A 235 2.39 11.47 6.09
CA LEU A 235 2.88 12.84 5.93
C LEU A 235 3.75 13.29 7.11
N LEU A 236 3.33 13.00 8.34
CA LEU A 236 4.10 13.32 9.55
C LEU A 236 5.44 12.57 9.60
N VAL A 237 5.43 11.28 9.25
CA VAL A 237 6.65 10.46 9.20
C VAL A 237 7.59 10.96 8.11
N ILE A 238 7.11 11.34 6.92
CA ILE A 238 7.92 11.92 5.85
C ILE A 238 8.57 13.23 6.32
N LEU A 239 7.77 14.18 6.82
CA LEU A 239 8.29 15.46 7.31
C LEU A 239 9.28 15.28 8.45
N GLY A 240 8.93 14.43 9.43
CA GLY A 240 9.79 14.13 10.56
C GLY A 240 11.10 13.46 10.15
N THR A 241 11.07 12.56 9.17
CA THR A 241 12.27 11.90 8.63
C THR A 241 13.21 12.91 7.97
N TYR A 242 12.68 13.82 7.15
CA TYR A 242 13.50 14.90 6.58
C TYR A 242 14.13 15.80 7.65
N LEU A 243 13.36 16.20 8.68
CA LEU A 243 13.87 17.02 9.78
C LEU A 243 14.93 16.27 10.60
N LEU A 244 14.69 14.99 10.88
CA LEU A 244 15.58 14.16 11.69
C LEU A 244 16.90 13.88 10.96
N PHE A 245 16.89 13.56 9.67
CA PHE A 245 18.12 13.40 8.91
C PHE A 245 18.87 14.72 8.74
N ASN A 246 18.18 15.84 8.54
CA ASN A 246 18.79 17.16 8.36
C ASN A 246 19.45 17.70 9.64
N ALA A 247 18.81 17.57 10.78
CA ALA A 247 19.26 18.12 12.05
C ALA A 247 19.67 17.06 13.06
N GLY A 248 18.86 16.00 13.23
CA GLY A 248 19.04 15.01 14.29
C GLY A 248 20.34 14.22 14.17
N THR A 249 20.71 13.81 12.97
CA THR A 249 21.97 13.11 12.74
C THR A 249 23.18 13.97 13.12
N THR A 250 23.12 15.27 12.83
CA THR A 250 24.17 16.23 13.22
C THR A 250 24.22 16.40 14.74
N VAL A 251 23.06 16.49 15.40
CA VAL A 251 22.98 16.60 16.87
C VAL A 251 23.52 15.34 17.55
N VAL A 252 23.14 14.15 17.08
CA VAL A 252 23.66 12.87 17.61
C VAL A 252 25.18 12.77 17.48
N LEU A 253 25.72 13.12 16.32
CA LEU A 253 27.17 13.10 16.10
C LEU A 253 27.90 14.14 16.95
N GLN A 254 27.32 15.31 17.19
CA GLN A 254 27.86 16.31 18.11
C GLN A 254 27.84 15.83 19.57
N LEU A 255 26.79 15.10 19.98
CA LEU A 255 26.74 14.45 21.30
C LEU A 255 27.81 13.36 21.45
N LEU A 256 28.02 12.54 20.40
CA LEU A 256 29.09 11.54 20.38
C LEU A 256 30.47 12.19 20.45
N LYS A 257 30.67 13.36 19.83
CA LYS A 257 31.91 14.14 19.91
C LYS A 257 32.20 14.62 21.34
N LYS A 258 31.16 14.89 22.15
CA LYS A 258 31.32 15.28 23.57
C LYS A 258 31.76 14.13 24.48
N LYS A 259 31.53 12.86 24.09
CA LYS A 259 31.99 11.68 24.85
C LYS A 259 33.47 11.42 24.60
N LYS A 260 34.35 12.04 25.40
CA LYS A 260 35.82 12.03 25.24
C LYS A 260 36.38 10.62 25.07
N ASN A 261 35.99 9.66 25.92
CA ASN A 261 36.50 8.28 25.90
C ASN A 261 36.16 7.50 24.61
N TYR A 262 35.13 7.91 23.89
CA TYR A 262 34.71 7.32 22.62
C TYR A 262 35.34 8.07 21.44
N TYR A 263 35.33 9.41 21.49
CA TYR A 263 35.76 10.27 20.39
C TYR A 263 37.24 10.22 20.13
N TYR A 264 38.10 10.26 21.18
CA TYR A 264 39.56 10.33 21.04
C TYR A 264 40.23 9.01 20.62
N LYS A 265 39.49 7.92 20.40
CA LYS A 265 40.05 6.75 19.72
C LYS A 265 40.37 7.14 18.26
N PRO A 266 41.59 6.88 17.72
CA PRO A 266 42.05 7.40 16.42
C PRO A 266 41.04 7.16 15.28
N ASN A 267 40.54 5.93 15.14
CA ASN A 267 39.59 5.55 14.12
C ASN A 267 38.21 6.23 14.29
N ASN A 268 37.78 6.53 15.52
CA ASN A 268 36.50 7.16 15.79
C ASN A 268 36.55 8.68 15.57
N MET A 269 37.66 9.31 15.94
CA MET A 269 37.88 10.74 15.78
C MET A 269 37.78 11.14 14.30
N ILE A 270 38.46 10.42 13.42
CA ILE A 270 38.45 10.67 11.98
C ILE A 270 37.07 10.37 11.41
N SER A 271 36.47 9.22 11.79
CA SER A 271 35.17 8.82 11.31
C SER A 271 34.05 9.79 11.72
N ILE A 272 33.97 10.18 13.00
CA ILE A 272 32.92 11.08 13.51
C ILE A 272 33.06 12.49 12.91
N SER A 273 34.29 13.04 12.86
CA SER A 273 34.53 14.37 12.30
C SER A 273 34.13 14.44 10.83
N ASN A 274 34.45 13.43 10.04
CA ASN A 274 34.03 13.33 8.64
C ASN A 274 32.52 13.10 8.49
N LEU A 275 31.95 12.24 9.36
CA LEU A 275 30.50 11.96 9.32
C LEU A 275 29.66 13.19 9.65
N VAL A 276 30.03 14.04 10.61
CA VAL A 276 29.30 15.28 10.94
C VAL A 276 29.13 16.16 9.70
N PHE A 277 30.20 16.38 8.97
CA PHE A 277 30.16 17.19 7.75
C PHE A 277 29.37 16.51 6.62
N ARG A 278 29.58 15.21 6.45
CA ARG A 278 28.99 14.39 5.40
C ARG A 278 27.48 14.21 5.58
N MET A 279 27.03 13.93 6.81
CA MET A 279 25.60 13.75 7.13
C MET A 279 24.81 15.04 6.90
N LYS A 280 25.34 16.20 7.31
CA LYS A 280 24.68 17.49 7.07
C LYS A 280 24.52 17.79 5.58
N LYS A 281 25.54 17.53 4.76
CA LYS A 281 25.50 17.78 3.31
C LYS A 281 24.54 16.84 2.59
N ASN A 282 24.43 15.61 3.08
CA ASN A 282 23.71 14.51 2.41
C ASN A 282 22.36 14.16 3.05
N ALA A 283 21.95 14.92 4.06
CA ALA A 283 20.74 14.67 4.85
C ALA A 283 19.49 14.41 3.99
N VAL A 284 19.24 15.28 3.01
CA VAL A 284 18.08 15.17 2.12
C VAL A 284 18.12 13.87 1.31
N GLY A 285 19.28 13.50 0.77
CA GLY A 285 19.40 12.25 -0.01
C GLY A 285 19.18 11.00 0.85
N LEU A 286 19.70 10.99 2.10
CA LEU A 286 19.50 9.88 3.04
C LEU A 286 18.04 9.75 3.46
N ALA A 287 17.40 10.87 3.79
CA ALA A 287 15.97 10.90 4.08
C ALA A 287 15.14 10.37 2.90
N THR A 288 15.47 10.79 1.67
CA THR A 288 14.79 10.31 0.45
C THR A 288 14.96 8.80 0.28
N ILE A 289 16.16 8.25 0.51
CA ILE A 289 16.38 6.79 0.46
C ILE A 289 15.52 6.08 1.51
N ALA A 290 15.48 6.57 2.75
CA ALA A 290 14.67 5.99 3.82
C ALA A 290 13.17 6.00 3.46
N ILE A 291 12.66 7.12 2.96
CA ILE A 291 11.24 7.29 2.58
C ILE A 291 10.89 6.39 1.39
N LEU A 292 11.67 6.42 0.31
CA LEU A 292 11.42 5.56 -0.86
C LEU A 292 11.48 4.08 -0.50
N SER A 293 12.45 3.67 0.33
CA SER A 293 12.56 2.31 0.85
C SER A 293 11.34 1.92 1.69
N SER A 294 10.86 2.82 2.54
CA SER A 294 9.63 2.60 3.32
C SER A 294 8.40 2.48 2.41
N MET A 295 8.32 3.28 1.35
CA MET A 295 7.23 3.20 0.36
C MET A 295 7.23 1.85 -0.35
N VAL A 296 8.40 1.34 -0.78
CA VAL A 296 8.51 -0.01 -1.36
C VAL A 296 7.96 -1.06 -0.39
N LEU A 297 8.44 -1.04 0.86
CA LEU A 297 8.07 -2.01 1.88
C LEU A 297 6.57 -1.97 2.20
N VAL A 298 6.03 -0.79 2.48
CA VAL A 298 4.61 -0.61 2.82
C VAL A 298 3.70 -1.05 1.67
N THR A 299 4.02 -0.62 0.44
CA THR A 299 3.22 -0.96 -0.76
C THR A 299 3.25 -2.45 -1.03
N LEU A 300 4.43 -3.06 -1.00
CA LEU A 300 4.58 -4.48 -1.32
C LEU A 300 4.01 -5.38 -0.22
N VAL A 301 4.20 -5.03 1.06
CA VAL A 301 3.60 -5.77 2.19
C VAL A 301 2.08 -5.71 2.11
N GLY A 302 1.50 -4.51 1.87
CA GLY A 302 0.05 -4.37 1.73
C GLY A 302 -0.50 -5.20 0.59
N ALA A 303 0.03 -5.01 -0.62
CA ALA A 303 -0.42 -5.69 -1.83
C ALA A 303 -0.22 -7.22 -1.78
N ALA A 304 0.93 -7.69 -1.29
CA ALA A 304 1.21 -9.12 -1.15
C ALA A 304 0.34 -9.78 -0.07
N SER A 305 0.05 -9.07 1.03
CA SER A 305 -0.84 -9.57 2.09
C SER A 305 -2.28 -9.74 1.58
N ILE A 306 -2.77 -8.78 0.79
CA ILE A 306 -4.09 -8.86 0.16
C ILE A 306 -4.13 -10.06 -0.79
N TYR A 307 -3.11 -10.25 -1.62
CA TYR A 307 -3.05 -11.36 -2.58
C TYR A 307 -2.98 -12.72 -1.87
N ALA A 308 -2.15 -12.85 -0.85
CA ALA A 308 -2.01 -14.09 -0.08
C ALA A 308 -3.29 -14.45 0.69
N GLY A 309 -4.04 -13.44 1.18
CA GLY A 309 -5.29 -13.63 1.93
C GLY A 309 -6.52 -13.91 1.09
N LYS A 310 -6.42 -13.88 -0.25
CA LYS A 310 -7.54 -14.04 -1.18
C LYS A 310 -8.40 -15.28 -0.91
N LYS A 311 -7.76 -16.45 -0.72
CA LYS A 311 -8.47 -17.72 -0.48
C LYS A 311 -9.25 -17.70 0.84
N ASP A 312 -8.68 -17.15 1.90
CA ASP A 312 -9.34 -17.04 3.19
C ASP A 312 -10.53 -16.07 3.14
N TYR A 313 -10.39 -14.99 2.37
CA TYR A 313 -11.48 -14.06 2.11
C TYR A 313 -12.66 -14.74 1.40
N LEU A 314 -12.41 -15.39 0.26
CA LEU A 314 -13.44 -16.09 -0.51
C LEU A 314 -14.15 -17.15 0.33
N ALA A 315 -13.40 -17.98 1.06
CA ALA A 315 -14.00 -18.99 1.93
C ALA A 315 -14.85 -18.40 3.08
N SER A 316 -14.57 -17.15 3.48
CA SER A 316 -15.33 -16.46 4.54
C SER A 316 -16.52 -15.66 3.99
N ALA A 317 -16.39 -15.06 2.81
CA ALA A 317 -17.42 -14.23 2.18
C ALA A 317 -18.46 -15.06 1.42
N THR A 318 -18.02 -16.08 0.68
CA THR A 318 -18.86 -16.99 -0.11
C THR A 318 -18.50 -18.43 0.20
N PRO A 319 -18.96 -18.97 1.35
CA PRO A 319 -18.61 -20.32 1.77
C PRO A 319 -19.22 -21.43 0.89
N HIS A 320 -20.29 -21.13 0.14
CA HIS A 320 -21.01 -22.07 -0.74
C HIS A 320 -20.94 -21.61 -2.20
N ASP A 321 -21.18 -22.55 -3.13
CA ASP A 321 -21.14 -22.26 -4.57
C ASP A 321 -22.27 -21.33 -4.97
N TYR A 322 -23.47 -21.58 -4.45
CA TYR A 322 -24.65 -20.69 -4.60
C TYR A 322 -25.26 -20.43 -3.24
N SER A 323 -25.71 -19.21 -2.99
CA SER A 323 -26.40 -18.89 -1.75
C SER A 323 -27.41 -17.76 -1.91
N VAL A 324 -28.46 -17.80 -1.09
CA VAL A 324 -29.46 -16.76 -0.96
C VAL A 324 -29.52 -16.33 0.51
N ALA A 325 -29.40 -15.04 0.75
CA ALA A 325 -29.58 -14.45 2.06
C ALA A 325 -30.85 -13.58 2.08
N GLY A 326 -31.68 -13.77 3.09
CA GLY A 326 -32.90 -13.00 3.30
C GLY A 326 -32.81 -12.07 4.49
N ASN A 327 -33.31 -10.86 4.36
CA ASN A 327 -33.51 -9.92 5.46
C ASN A 327 -35.00 -9.76 5.69
N LYS A 328 -35.47 -10.14 6.88
CA LYS A 328 -36.89 -10.19 7.25
C LYS A 328 -37.73 -11.07 6.33
N VAL A 329 -37.15 -12.12 5.82
CA VAL A 329 -37.80 -13.17 5.03
C VAL A 329 -37.72 -14.45 5.84
N ASP A 330 -38.78 -15.28 5.78
CA ASP A 330 -38.79 -16.57 6.47
C ASP A 330 -37.86 -17.59 5.78
N LEU A 331 -37.35 -18.54 6.54
CA LEU A 331 -36.41 -19.54 6.06
C LEU A 331 -37.05 -20.46 4.99
N THR A 332 -38.37 -20.73 5.12
CA THR A 332 -39.11 -21.60 4.19
C THR A 332 -39.15 -20.99 2.79
N SER A 333 -39.44 -19.70 2.70
CA SER A 333 -39.48 -18.96 1.42
C SER A 333 -38.06 -18.88 0.79
N THR A 334 -37.04 -18.60 1.59
CA THR A 334 -35.65 -18.56 1.12
C THR A 334 -35.18 -19.93 0.61
N LYS A 335 -35.55 -21.01 1.31
CA LYS A 335 -35.23 -22.38 0.91
C LYS A 335 -35.98 -22.77 -0.36
N LYS A 336 -37.26 -22.48 -0.48
CA LYS A 336 -38.06 -22.75 -1.68
C LYS A 336 -37.45 -22.13 -2.93
N LEU A 337 -36.95 -20.88 -2.82
CA LEU A 337 -36.30 -20.22 -3.95
C LEU A 337 -35.02 -20.97 -4.37
N MET A 338 -34.24 -21.47 -3.41
CA MET A 338 -33.04 -22.28 -3.70
C MET A 338 -33.42 -23.64 -4.31
N ASP A 339 -34.43 -24.31 -3.79
CA ASP A 339 -34.93 -25.57 -4.35
C ASP A 339 -35.41 -25.40 -5.79
N ASP A 340 -36.19 -24.34 -6.06
CA ASP A 340 -36.65 -24.00 -7.40
C ASP A 340 -35.48 -23.68 -8.36
N PHE A 341 -34.43 -23.04 -7.87
CA PHE A 341 -33.20 -22.80 -8.62
C PHE A 341 -32.49 -24.10 -8.98
N LEU A 342 -32.29 -25.01 -8.02
CA LEU A 342 -31.67 -26.31 -8.27
C LEU A 342 -32.47 -27.16 -9.29
N ILE A 343 -33.79 -27.15 -9.21
CA ILE A 343 -34.65 -27.84 -10.18
C ILE A 343 -34.49 -27.25 -11.59
N LYS A 344 -34.46 -25.91 -11.74
CA LYS A 344 -34.31 -25.25 -13.04
C LYS A 344 -32.94 -25.43 -13.68
N THR A 345 -31.90 -25.51 -12.89
CA THR A 345 -30.53 -25.70 -13.38
C THR A 345 -30.18 -27.17 -13.59
N GLY A 346 -30.94 -28.10 -12.99
CA GLY A 346 -30.62 -29.52 -12.96
C GLY A 346 -29.41 -29.87 -12.07
N GLU A 347 -28.95 -28.93 -11.29
CA GLU A 347 -27.80 -29.12 -10.39
C GLU A 347 -28.18 -30.00 -9.18
N GLN A 348 -27.24 -30.82 -8.73
CA GLN A 348 -27.42 -31.64 -7.55
C GLN A 348 -26.63 -31.10 -6.37
N ALA A 349 -27.31 -30.76 -5.30
CA ALA A 349 -26.68 -30.31 -4.07
C ALA A 349 -25.90 -31.45 -3.39
N ASN A 350 -24.63 -31.21 -3.04
CA ASN A 350 -23.81 -32.11 -2.22
C ASN A 350 -23.90 -31.76 -0.74
N GLU A 351 -23.98 -30.48 -0.43
CA GLU A 351 -24.06 -29.95 0.91
C GLU A 351 -25.03 -28.77 0.92
N GLU A 352 -25.90 -28.73 1.90
CA GLU A 352 -26.86 -27.63 2.09
C GLU A 352 -26.76 -27.11 3.53
N VAL A 353 -26.70 -25.80 3.68
CA VAL A 353 -26.82 -25.10 4.96
C VAL A 353 -27.99 -24.14 4.87
N ALA A 354 -29.03 -24.37 5.68
CA ALA A 354 -30.21 -23.52 5.74
C ALA A 354 -30.42 -23.08 7.19
N VAL A 355 -30.25 -21.79 7.50
CA VAL A 355 -30.29 -21.27 8.86
C VAL A 355 -31.02 -19.94 8.95
N SER A 356 -31.66 -19.71 10.11
CA SER A 356 -32.22 -18.42 10.49
C SER A 356 -31.55 -17.93 11.76
N TYR A 357 -31.24 -16.64 11.82
CA TYR A 357 -30.62 -16.01 12.97
C TYR A 357 -31.09 -14.55 13.10
N LEU A 358 -30.91 -13.99 14.31
CA LEU A 358 -31.13 -12.57 14.55
C LEU A 358 -29.80 -11.85 14.58
N PHE A 359 -29.81 -10.58 14.23
CA PHE A 359 -28.63 -9.73 14.41
C PHE A 359 -29.02 -8.33 14.87
N PHE A 360 -28.14 -7.71 15.66
CA PHE A 360 -28.32 -6.35 16.14
C PHE A 360 -26.97 -5.67 16.43
N GLY A 361 -26.98 -4.35 16.29
CA GLY A 361 -25.84 -3.52 16.64
C GLY A 361 -25.84 -3.10 18.11
N ILE A 362 -24.68 -3.02 18.71
CA ILE A 362 -24.49 -2.52 20.08
C ILE A 362 -24.23 -1.02 20.04
N LYS A 363 -25.07 -0.25 20.79
CA LYS A 363 -24.95 1.19 20.99
C LYS A 363 -23.89 1.52 22.02
N ASN A 364 -23.94 0.86 23.18
CA ASN A 364 -23.01 1.01 24.29
C ASN A 364 -22.72 -0.33 24.96
N GLN A 365 -21.49 -0.48 25.41
CA GLN A 365 -21.02 -1.66 26.14
C GLN A 365 -20.29 -1.23 27.40
N GLU A 366 -20.81 -1.66 28.55
CA GLU A 366 -20.21 -1.50 29.86
C GLU A 366 -19.94 -2.88 30.44
N THR A 367 -18.71 -3.23 30.73
CA THR A 367 -18.24 -4.51 31.25
C THR A 367 -19.07 -5.74 30.78
N ASN A 368 -20.25 -6.00 31.39
CA ASN A 368 -21.16 -7.09 31.06
C ASN A 368 -22.57 -6.61 30.66
N LYS A 369 -22.76 -5.30 30.40
CA LYS A 369 -24.03 -4.72 29.95
C LYS A 369 -23.92 -4.28 28.49
N LEU A 370 -24.82 -4.77 27.66
CA LEU A 370 -24.97 -4.39 26.28
C LEU A 370 -26.26 -3.59 26.11
N THR A 371 -26.17 -2.39 25.56
CA THR A 371 -27.32 -1.57 25.17
C THR A 371 -27.48 -1.63 23.66
N VAL A 372 -28.67 -1.98 23.20
CA VAL A 372 -29.00 -2.14 21.78
C VAL A 372 -29.62 -0.83 21.24
N PHE A 373 -29.47 -0.57 19.94
CA PHE A 373 -30.15 0.57 19.30
C PHE A 373 -31.66 0.36 19.30
N THR A 374 -32.42 1.42 19.52
CA THR A 374 -33.88 1.42 19.38
C THR A 374 -34.30 1.59 17.91
N LYS A 375 -35.55 1.21 17.57
CA LYS A 375 -36.06 1.33 16.19
C LYS A 375 -36.09 2.76 15.66
N ASN A 376 -36.16 3.76 16.54
CA ASN A 376 -36.27 5.18 16.19
C ASN A 376 -34.90 5.90 16.14
N GLU A 377 -33.80 5.24 16.53
CA GLU A 377 -32.49 5.86 16.46
C GLU A 377 -31.94 5.85 15.03
N ARG A 378 -31.25 6.93 14.66
CA ARG A 378 -30.60 7.05 13.35
C ARG A 378 -29.65 5.88 13.13
N LYS A 379 -29.65 5.32 11.91
CA LYS A 379 -28.73 4.23 11.51
C LYS A 379 -27.28 4.73 11.56
N VAL A 380 -26.63 4.50 12.66
CA VAL A 380 -25.18 4.69 12.84
C VAL A 380 -24.54 3.32 12.65
N VAL A 381 -23.40 3.26 11.97
CA VAL A 381 -22.64 2.00 11.87
C VAL A 381 -22.24 1.55 13.29
N PRO A 382 -22.73 0.40 13.77
CA PRO A 382 -22.42 -0.06 15.12
C PRO A 382 -20.95 -0.42 15.24
N LYS A 383 -20.34 -0.14 16.39
CA LYS A 383 -18.96 -0.56 16.69
C LYS A 383 -18.84 -2.06 16.96
N SER A 384 -19.92 -2.69 17.37
CA SER A 384 -20.01 -4.12 17.67
C SER A 384 -21.33 -4.68 17.18
N ILE A 385 -21.32 -5.89 16.66
CA ILE A 385 -22.50 -6.64 16.19
C ILE A 385 -22.64 -7.95 16.96
N VAL A 386 -23.87 -8.29 17.27
CA VAL A 386 -24.23 -9.57 17.89
C VAL A 386 -25.11 -10.35 16.94
N LEU A 387 -24.76 -11.62 16.70
CA LEU A 387 -25.60 -12.59 16.01
C LEU A 387 -26.15 -13.57 17.02
N VAL A 388 -27.45 -13.90 16.92
CA VAL A 388 -28.14 -14.78 17.83
C VAL A 388 -28.67 -15.99 17.07
N PHE A 389 -28.33 -17.16 17.53
CA PHE A 389 -28.72 -18.46 16.98
C PHE A 389 -29.53 -19.25 18.02
N SER A 390 -30.47 -20.09 17.53
CA SER A 390 -31.08 -21.09 18.40
C SER A 390 -30.12 -22.23 18.71
N GLN A 391 -30.33 -22.95 19.81
CA GLN A 391 -29.58 -24.17 20.11
C GLN A 391 -29.75 -25.23 18.99
N GLU A 392 -30.88 -25.25 18.31
CA GLU A 392 -31.15 -26.13 17.18
C GLU A 392 -30.27 -25.80 15.99
N THR A 393 -30.18 -24.49 15.63
CA THR A 393 -29.26 -24.02 14.60
C THR A 393 -27.80 -24.31 14.96
N PHE A 394 -27.44 -24.17 16.23
CA PHE A 394 -26.09 -24.53 16.70
C PHE A 394 -25.80 -26.02 16.50
N LYS A 395 -26.74 -26.90 16.85
CA LYS A 395 -26.63 -28.35 16.61
C LYS A 395 -26.46 -28.66 15.13
N GLN A 396 -27.28 -28.05 14.28
CA GLN A 396 -27.19 -28.20 12.83
C GLN A 396 -25.80 -27.78 12.29
N LEU A 397 -25.28 -26.65 12.74
CA LEU A 397 -23.99 -26.14 12.28
C LEU A 397 -22.77 -26.90 12.81
N THR A 398 -22.86 -27.45 14.03
CA THR A 398 -21.67 -28.01 14.72
C THR A 398 -21.75 -29.52 14.98
N GLY A 399 -22.94 -30.12 14.86
CA GLY A 399 -23.20 -31.49 15.29
C GLY A 399 -23.20 -31.67 16.82
N LYS A 400 -23.02 -30.59 17.61
CA LYS A 400 -22.94 -30.64 19.09
C LYS A 400 -24.24 -30.13 19.71
N GLU A 401 -24.69 -30.79 20.75
CA GLU A 401 -25.86 -30.37 21.53
C GLU A 401 -25.49 -29.39 22.63
N LEU A 402 -26.38 -28.45 22.88
CA LEU A 402 -26.35 -27.53 24.01
C LEU A 402 -27.71 -27.63 24.71
N ASN A 403 -27.69 -27.96 25.98
CA ASN A 403 -28.90 -28.00 26.80
C ASN A 403 -28.97 -26.72 27.63
N LEU A 404 -29.55 -25.66 27.06
CA LEU A 404 -29.66 -24.36 27.71
C LEU A 404 -31.05 -24.19 28.35
N SER A 405 -31.07 -23.73 29.60
CA SER A 405 -32.31 -23.30 30.28
C SER A 405 -32.72 -21.91 29.78
N SER A 406 -33.97 -21.49 30.04
CA SER A 406 -34.56 -20.23 29.53
C SER A 406 -33.74 -18.96 29.80
N ASN A 407 -32.95 -18.94 30.88
CA ASN A 407 -32.07 -17.81 31.26
C ASN A 407 -30.60 -18.03 30.96
N GLN A 408 -30.27 -19.12 30.28
CA GLN A 408 -28.90 -19.44 29.94
C GLN A 408 -28.60 -19.14 28.47
N ILE A 409 -27.36 -18.72 28.21
CA ILE A 409 -26.84 -18.49 26.87
C ILE A 409 -25.45 -19.14 26.73
N ALA A 410 -25.08 -19.53 25.53
CA ALA A 410 -23.68 -19.81 25.21
C ALA A 410 -23.12 -18.68 24.36
N LEU A 411 -21.89 -18.27 24.63
CA LEU A 411 -21.29 -17.05 24.09
C LEU A 411 -19.98 -17.36 23.35
N TYR A 412 -19.87 -16.86 22.13
CA TYR A 412 -18.59 -16.60 21.49
C TYR A 412 -18.36 -15.09 21.41
N THR A 413 -17.21 -14.61 21.79
CA THR A 413 -16.88 -13.20 21.67
C THR A 413 -15.40 -12.97 21.41
N LYS A 414 -15.10 -11.96 20.61
CA LYS A 414 -13.74 -11.45 20.39
C LYS A 414 -13.35 -10.42 21.46
N ASN A 415 -14.34 -9.85 22.15
CA ASN A 415 -14.13 -8.87 23.20
C ASN A 415 -13.53 -9.51 24.46
N LYS A 416 -12.32 -9.08 24.83
CA LYS A 416 -11.57 -9.63 25.97
C LYS A 416 -12.32 -9.47 27.31
N THR A 417 -13.06 -8.37 27.46
CA THR A 417 -13.80 -8.07 28.70
C THR A 417 -15.01 -9.00 28.86
N LEU A 418 -15.75 -9.24 27.76
CA LEU A 418 -16.91 -10.16 27.79
C LEU A 418 -16.50 -11.62 27.95
N LYS A 419 -15.32 -11.99 27.46
CA LYS A 419 -14.82 -13.37 27.52
C LYS A 419 -14.64 -13.90 28.95
N THR A 420 -14.42 -13.01 29.91
CA THR A 420 -14.20 -13.37 31.32
C THR A 420 -15.47 -13.31 32.17
N GLN A 421 -16.59 -12.86 31.60
CA GLN A 421 -17.85 -12.69 32.36
C GLN A 421 -18.61 -14.01 32.52
N LYS A 422 -19.30 -14.15 33.64
CA LYS A 422 -20.23 -15.28 33.94
C LYS A 422 -21.68 -14.94 33.61
N SER A 423 -22.01 -13.68 33.45
CA SER A 423 -23.36 -13.20 33.12
C SER A 423 -23.28 -12.04 32.10
N LEU A 424 -24.31 -11.90 31.28
CA LEU A 424 -24.44 -10.84 30.28
C LEU A 424 -25.83 -10.20 30.42
N SER A 425 -25.86 -8.89 30.58
CA SER A 425 -27.11 -8.12 30.57
C SER A 425 -27.30 -7.50 29.20
N ILE A 426 -28.43 -7.71 28.55
CA ILE A 426 -28.81 -7.15 27.27
C ILE A 426 -30.10 -6.34 27.47
N ASP A 427 -30.03 -5.02 27.32
CA ASP A 427 -31.14 -4.08 27.59
C ASP A 427 -31.88 -4.36 28.91
N GLY A 428 -31.11 -4.56 29.98
CA GLY A 428 -31.63 -4.79 31.33
C GLY A 428 -32.06 -6.23 31.63
N LYS A 429 -32.03 -7.15 30.66
CA LYS A 429 -32.27 -8.58 30.90
C LYS A 429 -30.97 -9.32 31.15
N ASN A 430 -30.93 -10.08 32.22
CA ASN A 430 -29.74 -10.81 32.67
C ASN A 430 -29.79 -12.27 32.18
N TYR A 431 -28.75 -12.69 31.51
CA TYR A 431 -28.53 -14.06 31.06
C TYR A 431 -27.27 -14.64 31.71
N GLN A 432 -27.34 -15.89 32.14
CA GLN A 432 -26.17 -16.63 32.64
C GLN A 432 -25.40 -17.22 31.45
N ILE A 433 -24.10 -17.03 31.41
CA ILE A 433 -23.24 -17.64 30.39
C ILE A 433 -22.92 -19.07 30.83
N HIS A 434 -23.61 -20.03 30.21
CA HIS A 434 -23.42 -21.45 30.49
C HIS A 434 -22.07 -21.96 29.96
N ARG A 435 -21.67 -21.50 28.76
CA ARG A 435 -20.44 -21.95 28.11
C ARG A 435 -19.86 -20.88 27.17
N GLN A 436 -18.52 -20.76 27.17
CA GLN A 436 -17.80 -20.04 26.14
C GLN A 436 -17.57 -20.96 24.92
N LEU A 437 -17.89 -20.45 23.73
CA LEU A 437 -17.81 -21.19 22.47
C LEU A 437 -16.56 -20.79 21.66
N GLY A 438 -16.17 -21.65 20.72
CA GLY A 438 -15.30 -21.30 19.62
C GLY A 438 -16.07 -20.62 18.46
N ASP A 439 -15.39 -20.19 17.41
CA ASP A 439 -16.01 -19.62 16.21
C ASP A 439 -16.70 -20.72 15.39
N PHE A 440 -17.98 -20.96 15.66
CA PHE A 440 -18.73 -22.08 15.10
C PHE A 440 -19.38 -21.79 13.73
N ILE A 441 -19.42 -20.54 13.33
CA ILE A 441 -20.00 -20.16 12.02
C ILE A 441 -18.92 -19.95 10.93
N ASN A 442 -17.65 -20.11 11.29
CA ASN A 442 -16.55 -19.88 10.37
C ASN A 442 -16.63 -20.83 9.15
N LYS A 443 -16.59 -20.27 7.94
CA LYS A 443 -16.73 -20.99 6.65
C LYS A 443 -18.07 -21.73 6.44
N LYS A 444 -19.09 -21.43 7.24
CA LYS A 444 -20.43 -22.01 7.12
C LYS A 444 -21.50 -21.01 6.79
N ILE A 445 -21.31 -19.76 7.23
CA ILE A 445 -22.18 -18.64 6.94
C ILE A 445 -21.30 -17.46 6.55
N PRO A 446 -21.69 -16.60 5.59
CA PRO A 446 -20.93 -15.41 5.22
C PRO A 446 -20.58 -14.54 6.43
N ASN A 447 -19.32 -14.21 6.59
CA ASN A 447 -18.78 -13.51 7.75
C ASN A 447 -18.41 -12.05 7.49
N ILE A 448 -19.16 -11.37 6.64
CA ILE A 448 -18.90 -9.99 6.23
C ILE A 448 -18.80 -9.02 7.42
N TYR A 449 -19.47 -9.33 8.54
CA TYR A 449 -19.41 -8.54 9.77
C TYR A 449 -18.00 -8.45 10.36
N LYS A 450 -17.18 -9.49 10.19
CA LYS A 450 -15.79 -9.51 10.68
C LYS A 450 -14.90 -8.47 10.00
N ILE A 451 -15.33 -8.00 8.84
CA ILE A 451 -14.62 -7.00 8.04
C ILE A 451 -15.00 -5.60 8.50
N ILE A 452 -16.31 -5.37 8.75
CA ILE A 452 -16.89 -4.05 8.97
C ILE A 452 -16.70 -3.58 10.41
N VAL A 453 -16.81 -4.51 11.40
CA VAL A 453 -16.77 -4.16 12.83
C VAL A 453 -15.54 -4.73 13.51
N SER A 454 -15.01 -4.00 14.49
CA SER A 454 -13.86 -4.43 15.29
C SER A 454 -14.22 -5.56 16.28
N ASP A 455 -15.43 -5.49 16.85
CA ASP A 455 -15.92 -6.45 17.83
C ASP A 455 -17.21 -7.12 17.33
N TYR A 456 -17.27 -8.44 17.48
CA TYR A 456 -18.47 -9.21 17.20
C TYR A 456 -18.61 -10.36 18.19
N SER A 457 -19.87 -10.75 18.43
CA SER A 457 -20.21 -11.84 19.34
C SER A 457 -21.31 -12.71 18.76
N TYR A 458 -21.30 -13.98 19.08
CA TYR A 458 -22.38 -14.92 18.75
C TYR A 458 -22.99 -15.41 20.04
N LEU A 459 -24.31 -15.34 20.10
CA LEU A 459 -25.11 -15.86 21.20
C LEU A 459 -25.85 -17.10 20.71
N VAL A 460 -25.85 -18.15 21.52
CA VAL A 460 -26.75 -19.26 21.32
C VAL A 460 -27.76 -19.21 22.45
N VAL A 461 -29.06 -19.18 22.10
CA VAL A 461 -30.19 -19.09 23.00
C VAL A 461 -31.07 -20.35 22.89
N PRO A 462 -31.82 -20.71 23.91
CA PRO A 462 -32.73 -21.86 23.84
C PRO A 462 -33.76 -21.75 22.71
N ASP A 463 -34.46 -20.61 22.65
CA ASP A 463 -35.46 -20.29 21.62
C ASP A 463 -35.29 -18.85 21.12
N ILE A 464 -35.13 -18.72 19.80
CA ILE A 464 -34.90 -17.45 19.16
C ILE A 464 -36.13 -16.55 19.15
N LYS A 465 -37.37 -17.14 19.10
CA LYS A 465 -38.63 -16.40 19.11
C LYS A 465 -38.89 -15.79 20.49
N ILE A 466 -38.59 -16.54 21.55
CA ILE A 466 -38.69 -16.05 22.94
C ILE A 466 -37.69 -14.91 23.14
N PHE A 467 -36.47 -15.05 22.65
CA PHE A 467 -35.45 -14.00 22.73
C PHE A 467 -35.92 -12.74 21.97
N GLU A 468 -36.38 -12.85 20.72
CA GLU A 468 -36.88 -11.74 19.90
C GLU A 468 -38.06 -11.03 20.60
N SER A 469 -39.05 -11.78 21.07
CA SER A 469 -40.21 -11.21 21.77
C SER A 469 -39.81 -10.47 23.06
N SER A 470 -38.71 -10.88 23.67
CA SER A 470 -38.16 -10.25 24.85
C SER A 470 -37.48 -8.90 24.60
N MET A 471 -37.12 -8.61 23.37
CA MET A 471 -36.36 -7.42 22.92
C MET A 471 -37.25 -6.44 22.13
N LYS A 472 -38.56 -6.36 22.48
CA LYS A 472 -39.50 -5.42 21.83
C LYS A 472 -39.04 -3.98 21.99
N GLY A 473 -39.06 -3.22 20.88
CA GLY A 473 -38.62 -1.80 20.86
C GLY A 473 -37.17 -1.58 20.40
N THR A 474 -36.36 -2.63 20.36
CA THR A 474 -34.99 -2.57 19.87
C THR A 474 -34.88 -2.80 18.36
N SER A 475 -33.78 -2.37 17.77
CA SER A 475 -33.48 -2.54 16.34
C SER A 475 -32.83 -3.91 16.08
N ILE A 476 -33.62 -4.98 16.23
CA ILE A 476 -33.21 -6.35 15.89
C ILE A 476 -33.75 -6.69 14.50
N ALA A 477 -32.94 -7.32 13.68
CA ALA A 477 -33.35 -7.82 12.37
C ALA A 477 -33.18 -9.35 12.30
N GLN A 478 -34.16 -10.01 11.65
CA GLN A 478 -34.06 -11.42 11.32
C GLN A 478 -33.36 -11.56 9.95
N ALA A 479 -32.41 -12.49 9.90
CA ALA A 479 -31.78 -12.89 8.66
C ALA A 479 -31.93 -14.39 8.45
N THR A 480 -32.04 -14.78 7.19
CA THR A 480 -32.01 -16.17 6.74
C THR A 480 -30.84 -16.36 5.77
N TYR A 481 -30.30 -17.54 5.75
CA TYR A 481 -29.24 -17.92 4.84
C TYR A 481 -29.45 -19.36 4.37
N VAL A 482 -29.48 -19.55 3.05
CA VAL A 482 -29.48 -20.87 2.42
C VAL A 482 -28.29 -20.90 1.45
N GLY A 483 -27.37 -21.81 1.68
CA GLY A 483 -26.20 -22.00 0.85
C GLY A 483 -26.06 -23.45 0.42
N VAL A 484 -25.70 -23.68 -0.85
CA VAL A 484 -25.54 -25.01 -1.42
C VAL A 484 -24.21 -25.14 -2.13
N ASN A 485 -23.56 -26.28 -1.96
CA ASN A 485 -22.44 -26.73 -2.79
C ASN A 485 -22.97 -27.75 -3.79
N VAL A 486 -22.62 -27.61 -5.07
CA VAL A 486 -23.07 -28.49 -6.15
C VAL A 486 -21.97 -29.47 -6.56
N LYS A 487 -22.33 -30.52 -7.32
CA LYS A 487 -21.35 -31.53 -7.76
C LYS A 487 -20.34 -30.98 -8.77
N ASP A 488 -20.79 -30.16 -9.70
CA ASP A 488 -19.93 -29.50 -10.70
C ASP A 488 -20.17 -27.97 -10.69
N PRO A 489 -19.44 -27.23 -9.84
CA PRO A 489 -19.63 -25.80 -9.74
C PRO A 489 -19.14 -25.02 -10.97
N THR A 490 -18.48 -25.68 -11.92
CA THR A 490 -17.96 -25.05 -13.14
C THR A 490 -18.92 -25.15 -14.33
N HIS A 491 -19.85 -26.11 -14.28
CA HIS A 491 -20.84 -26.31 -15.33
C HIS A 491 -21.85 -25.15 -15.38
N ASP A 492 -21.89 -24.46 -16.51
CA ASP A 492 -22.78 -23.32 -16.76
C ASP A 492 -22.76 -22.22 -15.64
N ALA A 493 -21.65 -22.10 -14.88
CA ALA A 493 -21.56 -21.29 -13.67
C ALA A 493 -22.06 -19.84 -13.85
N LYS A 494 -21.71 -19.18 -14.97
CA LYS A 494 -22.18 -17.83 -15.28
C LYS A 494 -23.69 -17.80 -15.50
N LYS A 495 -24.20 -18.70 -16.32
CA LYS A 495 -25.64 -18.79 -16.63
C LYS A 495 -26.46 -19.10 -15.36
N ASN A 496 -25.95 -19.98 -14.52
CA ASN A 496 -26.58 -20.34 -13.25
C ASN A 496 -26.56 -19.16 -12.28
N SER A 497 -25.46 -18.40 -12.21
CA SER A 497 -25.40 -17.18 -11.40
C SER A 497 -26.41 -16.13 -11.87
N ASP A 498 -26.42 -15.82 -13.17
CA ASP A 498 -27.37 -14.87 -13.77
C ASP A 498 -28.82 -15.29 -13.51
N LEU A 499 -29.13 -16.60 -13.58
CA LEU A 499 -30.48 -17.12 -13.28
C LEU A 499 -30.86 -16.94 -11.81
N LEU A 500 -29.93 -17.23 -10.89
CA LEU A 500 -30.17 -17.06 -9.45
C LEU A 500 -30.44 -15.60 -9.10
N ASP A 501 -29.68 -14.67 -9.68
CA ASP A 501 -29.88 -13.23 -9.50
C ASP A 501 -31.28 -12.80 -10.02
N GLN A 502 -31.66 -13.20 -11.24
CA GLN A 502 -32.99 -12.90 -11.80
C GLN A 502 -34.14 -13.45 -10.94
N MET A 503 -33.99 -14.68 -10.42
CA MET A 503 -35.02 -15.27 -9.55
C MET A 503 -35.13 -14.51 -8.23
N THR A 504 -34.00 -14.13 -7.66
CA THR A 504 -33.93 -13.40 -6.39
C THR A 504 -34.48 -11.98 -6.52
N ASP A 505 -34.14 -11.28 -7.61
CA ASP A 505 -34.70 -9.94 -7.91
C ASP A 505 -36.20 -9.96 -8.09
N LYS A 506 -36.74 -10.94 -8.83
CA LYS A 506 -38.17 -11.11 -9.02
C LYS A 506 -38.91 -11.32 -7.70
N GLU A 507 -38.38 -12.19 -6.83
CA GLU A 507 -38.98 -12.46 -5.52
C GLU A 507 -38.86 -11.24 -4.60
N THR A 508 -37.74 -10.54 -4.62
CA THR A 508 -37.55 -9.29 -3.87
C THR A 508 -38.54 -8.21 -4.31
N GLN A 509 -38.84 -8.07 -5.61
CA GLN A 509 -39.86 -7.15 -6.12
C GLN A 509 -41.27 -7.54 -5.65
N GLN A 510 -41.58 -8.83 -5.57
CA GLN A 510 -42.87 -9.31 -5.05
C GLN A 510 -43.01 -8.99 -3.55
N LEU A 511 -41.96 -9.26 -2.76
CA LEU A 511 -41.90 -8.92 -1.33
C LEU A 511 -42.06 -7.41 -1.07
N ALA A 512 -41.41 -6.58 -1.90
CA ALA A 512 -41.48 -5.13 -1.79
C ALA A 512 -42.92 -4.58 -2.06
N ARG A 513 -43.69 -5.23 -2.93
CA ARG A 513 -45.11 -4.86 -3.19
C ARG A 513 -46.03 -5.21 -2.01
N GLN A 514 -45.67 -6.19 -1.20
CA GLN A 514 -46.43 -6.66 -0.06
C GLN A 514 -46.14 -5.90 1.24
N THR A 515 -44.95 -5.25 1.32
CA THR A 515 -44.49 -4.54 2.53
C THR A 515 -44.54 -3.02 2.31
N THR A 516 -45.49 -2.35 2.96
CA THR A 516 -45.55 -0.88 3.04
C THR A 516 -44.80 -0.41 4.31
N GLY A 517 -43.59 0.14 4.16
CA GLY A 517 -42.86 0.72 5.30
C GLY A 517 -41.33 0.92 5.08
N VAL A 518 -40.68 1.64 5.98
CA VAL A 518 -39.25 2.03 5.92
C VAL A 518 -38.29 0.84 5.97
N SER A 519 -38.75 -0.36 6.26
CA SER A 519 -37.93 -1.56 6.45
C SER A 519 -38.41 -2.67 5.50
N GLN A 520 -37.93 -2.60 4.27
CA GLN A 520 -38.24 -3.56 3.22
C GLN A 520 -37.62 -4.94 3.48
N SER A 521 -38.41 -5.99 3.24
CA SER A 521 -37.91 -7.35 3.12
C SER A 521 -37.23 -7.51 1.76
N TYR A 522 -36.04 -8.13 1.72
CA TYR A 522 -35.31 -8.37 0.48
C TYR A 522 -34.50 -9.67 0.55
N LEU A 523 -34.23 -10.21 -0.59
CA LEU A 523 -33.32 -11.33 -0.81
C LEU A 523 -32.11 -10.85 -1.59
N THR A 524 -30.99 -11.48 -1.34
CA THR A 524 -29.74 -11.28 -2.10
C THR A 524 -29.18 -12.63 -2.49
N ALA A 525 -28.90 -12.78 -3.77
CA ALA A 525 -28.16 -13.92 -4.27
C ALA A 525 -26.65 -13.66 -4.21
N ASN A 526 -25.89 -14.73 -4.06
CA ASN A 526 -24.45 -14.70 -4.20
C ASN A 526 -24.00 -16.02 -4.84
N SER A 527 -23.15 -15.93 -5.85
CA SER A 527 -22.44 -17.08 -6.41
C SER A 527 -20.94 -17.00 -6.12
N ARG A 528 -20.32 -18.14 -5.90
CA ARG A 528 -18.87 -18.19 -5.75
C ARG A 528 -18.17 -17.79 -7.06
N TYR A 529 -18.75 -18.10 -8.20
CA TYR A 529 -18.23 -17.74 -9.51
C TYR A 529 -18.05 -16.23 -9.65
N ASP A 530 -19.10 -15.43 -9.37
CA ASP A 530 -19.02 -13.97 -9.49
C ASP A 530 -18.13 -13.36 -8.40
N ALA A 531 -18.21 -13.89 -7.17
CA ALA A 531 -17.35 -13.46 -6.08
C ALA A 531 -15.88 -13.72 -6.38
N GLU A 532 -15.54 -14.87 -6.94
CA GLU A 532 -14.16 -15.19 -7.37
C GLU A 532 -13.68 -14.26 -8.48
N GLY A 533 -14.51 -14.00 -9.50
CA GLY A 533 -14.18 -13.06 -10.57
C GLY A 533 -13.90 -11.65 -10.03
N MET A 534 -14.83 -11.12 -9.23
CA MET A 534 -14.70 -9.80 -8.64
C MET A 534 -13.47 -9.68 -7.71
N VAL A 535 -13.28 -10.66 -6.82
CA VAL A 535 -12.15 -10.70 -5.88
C VAL A 535 -10.83 -10.91 -6.60
N ASN A 536 -10.79 -11.80 -7.56
CA ASN A 536 -9.60 -12.07 -8.36
C ASN A 536 -9.15 -10.82 -9.12
N GLY A 537 -10.09 -10.13 -9.75
CA GLY A 537 -9.83 -8.88 -10.45
C GLY A 537 -9.29 -7.79 -9.55
N PHE A 538 -9.96 -7.54 -8.43
CA PHE A 538 -9.55 -6.52 -7.46
C PHE A 538 -8.20 -6.86 -6.80
N VAL A 539 -8.06 -8.07 -6.28
CA VAL A 539 -6.86 -8.51 -5.55
C VAL A 539 -5.67 -8.67 -6.48
N GLY A 540 -5.88 -9.31 -7.65
CA GLY A 540 -4.84 -9.49 -8.67
C GLY A 540 -4.37 -8.16 -9.24
N GLY A 541 -5.30 -7.25 -9.56
CA GLY A 541 -5.01 -5.90 -10.03
C GLY A 541 -4.26 -5.07 -8.98
N THR A 542 -4.68 -5.12 -7.71
CA THR A 542 -4.01 -4.40 -6.61
C THR A 542 -2.59 -4.92 -6.39
N PHE A 543 -2.39 -6.24 -6.44
CA PHE A 543 -1.06 -6.84 -6.33
C PHE A 543 -0.16 -6.47 -7.50
N PHE A 544 -0.71 -6.47 -8.71
CA PHE A 544 -0.03 -6.02 -9.92
C PHE A 544 0.46 -4.56 -9.78
N ILE A 545 -0.42 -3.64 -9.37
CA ILE A 545 -0.04 -2.24 -9.10
C ILE A 545 1.04 -2.17 -8.03
N GLY A 546 0.90 -2.92 -6.95
CA GLY A 546 1.85 -2.95 -5.84
C GLY A 546 3.26 -3.35 -6.28
N ILE A 547 3.39 -4.35 -7.16
CA ILE A 547 4.66 -4.77 -7.73
C ILE A 547 5.29 -3.64 -8.56
N PHE A 548 4.55 -3.09 -9.52
CA PHE A 548 5.09 -2.07 -10.43
C PHE A 548 5.40 -0.76 -9.70
N LEU A 549 4.57 -0.35 -8.75
CA LEU A 549 4.84 0.83 -7.93
C LEU A 549 6.08 0.62 -7.05
N SER A 550 6.27 -0.59 -6.52
CA SER A 550 7.48 -0.96 -5.78
C SER A 550 8.73 -0.93 -6.67
N ILE A 551 8.62 -1.36 -7.92
CA ILE A 551 9.71 -1.24 -8.92
C ILE A 551 10.04 0.23 -9.17
N ILE A 552 9.05 1.10 -9.34
CA ILE A 552 9.24 2.55 -9.54
C ILE A 552 9.96 3.18 -8.33
N PHE A 553 9.52 2.90 -7.10
CA PHE A 553 10.16 3.43 -5.90
C PHE A 553 11.57 2.86 -5.68
N MET A 554 11.77 1.57 -6.02
CA MET A 554 13.09 0.95 -5.98
C MET A 554 14.06 1.59 -6.97
N LEU A 555 13.59 1.90 -8.20
CA LEU A 555 14.37 2.66 -9.17
C LEU A 555 14.75 4.04 -8.64
N GLY A 556 13.82 4.74 -8.00
CA GLY A 556 14.10 5.99 -7.31
C GLY A 556 15.19 5.83 -6.26
N THR A 557 15.10 4.79 -5.43
CA THR A 557 16.10 4.46 -4.40
C THR A 557 17.47 4.19 -5.02
N VAL A 558 17.53 3.37 -6.08
CA VAL A 558 18.76 3.06 -6.82
C VAL A 558 19.41 4.31 -7.38
N LEU A 559 18.63 5.19 -8.00
CA LEU A 559 19.11 6.46 -8.53
C LEU A 559 19.70 7.36 -7.45
N VAL A 560 18.99 7.52 -6.34
CA VAL A 560 19.48 8.35 -5.22
C VAL A 560 20.78 7.80 -4.68
N ILE A 561 20.86 6.48 -4.47
CA ILE A 561 22.08 5.77 -4.03
C ILE A 561 23.21 5.99 -5.02
N TYR A 562 22.98 5.74 -6.29
CA TYR A 562 24.01 5.85 -7.35
C TYR A 562 24.57 7.26 -7.46
N TYR A 563 23.70 8.26 -7.58
CA TYR A 563 24.13 9.65 -7.68
C TYR A 563 24.87 10.14 -6.45
N LYS A 564 24.41 9.70 -5.29
CA LYS A 564 25.07 10.02 -4.04
C LYS A 564 26.48 9.44 -3.98
N GLN A 565 26.66 8.18 -4.36
CA GLN A 565 27.98 7.54 -4.35
C GLN A 565 28.95 8.20 -5.32
N ILE A 566 28.49 8.60 -6.51
CA ILE A 566 29.35 9.31 -7.47
C ILE A 566 29.78 10.67 -6.92
N SER A 567 28.82 11.46 -6.42
CA SER A 567 29.13 12.79 -5.86
C SER A 567 30.09 12.71 -4.67
N GLU A 568 29.84 11.76 -3.77
CA GLU A 568 30.71 11.54 -2.61
C GLU A 568 32.09 10.98 -3.01
N GLY A 569 32.15 10.11 -4.01
CA GLY A 569 33.40 9.53 -4.48
C GLY A 569 34.40 10.58 -4.96
N TYR A 570 33.95 11.58 -5.73
CA TYR A 570 34.82 12.68 -6.17
C TYR A 570 35.30 13.57 -5.02
N GLU A 571 34.43 13.88 -4.05
CA GLU A 571 34.79 14.71 -2.91
C GLU A 571 35.71 13.98 -1.93
N ASP A 572 35.47 12.70 -1.70
CA ASP A 572 36.27 11.88 -0.82
C ASP A 572 37.69 11.66 -1.39
N ARG A 573 37.81 11.54 -2.72
CA ARG A 573 39.14 11.43 -3.35
C ARG A 573 40.09 12.57 -2.96
N GLU A 574 39.63 13.82 -3.06
CA GLU A 574 40.44 14.98 -2.70
C GLU A 574 40.83 14.94 -1.21
N ARG A 575 39.93 14.55 -0.33
CA ARG A 575 40.17 14.44 1.11
C ARG A 575 41.13 13.31 1.47
N PHE A 576 41.03 12.17 0.82
CA PHE A 576 41.92 11.03 1.08
C PHE A 576 43.33 11.30 0.63
N VAL A 577 43.54 12.01 -0.49
CA VAL A 577 44.85 12.48 -0.90
C VAL A 577 45.47 13.39 0.16
N ILE A 578 44.70 14.24 0.82
CA ILE A 578 45.17 15.10 1.92
C ILE A 578 45.53 14.24 3.16
N LEU A 579 44.65 13.26 3.52
CA LEU A 579 44.92 12.39 4.68
C LEU A 579 46.13 11.50 4.50
N GLN A 580 46.40 11.00 3.29
CA GLN A 580 47.63 10.27 2.96
C GLN A 580 48.88 11.16 3.10
N LYS A 581 48.80 12.41 2.65
CA LYS A 581 49.91 13.40 2.81
C LYS A 581 50.22 13.71 4.28
N ILE A 582 49.26 13.54 5.20
CA ILE A 582 49.42 13.75 6.64
C ILE A 582 49.91 12.46 7.35
N GLY A 583 50.12 11.34 6.61
CA GLY A 583 50.74 10.12 7.13
C GLY A 583 49.74 8.99 7.49
N LEU A 584 48.47 9.02 7.03
CA LEU A 584 47.59 7.88 7.18
C LEU A 584 47.98 6.74 6.22
N ASP A 585 48.06 5.51 6.75
CA ASP A 585 48.32 4.32 5.97
C ASP A 585 47.10 3.93 5.10
N ASP A 586 47.35 3.37 3.94
CA ASP A 586 46.34 2.93 2.97
C ASP A 586 45.28 1.99 3.55
N LEU A 587 45.68 1.11 4.50
CA LEU A 587 44.78 0.20 5.20
C LEU A 587 43.81 0.96 6.12
N GLN A 588 44.29 1.96 6.85
CA GLN A 588 43.46 2.80 7.72
C GLN A 588 42.47 3.64 6.91
N VAL A 589 42.89 4.16 5.77
CA VAL A 589 42.06 4.88 4.82
C VAL A 589 40.93 3.95 4.30
N LYS A 590 41.27 2.74 3.82
CA LYS A 590 40.30 1.76 3.35
C LYS A 590 39.29 1.35 4.43
N GLN A 591 39.72 1.11 5.65
CA GLN A 591 38.85 0.75 6.77
C GLN A 591 37.91 1.91 7.16
N THR A 592 38.39 3.13 7.16
CA THR A 592 37.61 4.34 7.46
C THR A 592 36.55 4.55 6.41
N ILE A 593 36.89 4.42 5.12
CA ILE A 593 35.96 4.48 3.99
C ILE A 593 34.86 3.43 4.15
N ARG A 594 35.26 2.17 4.40
CA ARG A 594 34.28 1.06 4.53
C ARG A 594 33.26 1.30 5.64
N LYS A 595 33.71 1.74 6.82
CA LYS A 595 32.82 2.08 7.95
C LYS A 595 31.86 3.21 7.60
N GLN A 596 32.38 4.29 7.01
CA GLN A 596 31.55 5.45 6.65
C GLN A 596 30.51 5.09 5.60
N VAL A 597 30.92 4.40 4.54
CA VAL A 597 30.02 3.98 3.46
C VAL A 597 28.93 3.06 4.01
N LEU A 598 29.26 2.05 4.82
CA LEU A 598 28.29 1.16 5.44
C LEU A 598 27.29 1.95 6.31
N THR A 599 27.77 2.83 7.20
CA THR A 599 26.89 3.61 8.07
C THR A 599 25.91 4.47 7.28
N VAL A 600 26.40 5.17 6.26
CA VAL A 600 25.61 6.08 5.44
C VAL A 600 24.54 5.33 4.64
N PHE A 601 24.81 4.11 4.18
CA PHE A 601 23.88 3.33 3.38
C PHE A 601 22.88 2.52 4.19
N PHE A 602 23.32 1.91 5.30
CA PHE A 602 22.42 1.08 6.10
C PHE A 602 21.55 1.88 7.07
N LEU A 603 21.93 3.10 7.43
CA LEU A 603 21.10 3.94 8.30
C LEU A 603 19.69 4.23 7.70
N PRO A 604 19.54 4.64 6.43
CA PRO A 604 18.22 4.80 5.82
C PRO A 604 17.40 3.50 5.79
N LEU A 605 18.05 2.36 5.55
CA LEU A 605 17.39 1.06 5.53
C LEU A 605 16.84 0.67 6.91
N ILE A 606 17.62 0.91 7.98
CA ILE A 606 17.15 0.70 9.36
C ILE A 606 15.91 1.55 9.64
N PHE A 607 15.92 2.83 9.24
CA PHE A 607 14.74 3.70 9.38
C PHE A 607 13.55 3.17 8.58
N ALA A 608 13.76 2.64 7.38
CA ALA A 608 12.69 2.05 6.58
C ALA A 608 12.02 0.86 7.28
N PHE A 609 12.81 -0.04 7.89
CA PHE A 609 12.27 -1.15 8.67
C PHE A 609 11.57 -0.69 9.96
N ILE A 610 12.08 0.34 10.63
CA ILE A 610 11.41 0.93 11.80
C ILE A 610 10.07 1.53 11.38
N HIS A 611 10.02 2.31 10.29
CA HIS A 611 8.78 2.88 9.77
C HIS A 611 7.76 1.78 9.42
N LEU A 612 8.20 0.69 8.78
CA LEU A 612 7.33 -0.45 8.49
C LEU A 612 6.81 -1.11 9.77
N ALA A 613 7.66 -1.32 10.77
CA ALA A 613 7.26 -1.95 12.03
C ALA A 613 6.12 -1.18 12.73
N PHE A 614 6.20 0.16 12.76
CA PHE A 614 5.12 0.99 13.31
C PHE A 614 3.90 1.07 12.39
N ALA A 615 4.10 1.08 11.07
CA ALA A 615 3.00 1.09 10.10
C ALA A 615 2.25 -0.25 10.03
N TYR A 616 2.87 -1.36 10.44
CA TYR A 616 2.33 -2.73 10.34
C TYR A 616 0.93 -2.87 10.92
N HIS A 617 0.69 -2.32 12.12
CA HIS A 617 -0.61 -2.36 12.77
C HIS A 617 -1.69 -1.69 11.90
N MET A 618 -1.42 -0.49 11.40
CA MET A 618 -2.36 0.25 10.56
C MET A 618 -2.57 -0.43 9.20
N ILE A 619 -1.51 -0.95 8.58
CA ILE A 619 -1.61 -1.75 7.35
C ILE A 619 -2.49 -2.98 7.59
N SER A 620 -2.33 -3.67 8.72
CA SER A 620 -3.13 -4.85 9.08
C SER A 620 -4.62 -4.52 9.21
N LEU A 621 -4.97 -3.34 9.73
CA LEU A 621 -6.35 -2.88 9.79
C LEU A 621 -6.91 -2.57 8.39
N ILE A 622 -6.13 -1.91 7.53
CA ILE A 622 -6.54 -1.58 6.15
C ILE A 622 -6.73 -2.86 5.34
N VAL A 623 -5.78 -3.78 5.40
CA VAL A 623 -5.82 -5.07 4.68
C VAL A 623 -6.99 -5.94 5.16
N ARG A 624 -7.37 -5.79 6.45
CA ARG A 624 -8.55 -6.46 7.01
C ARG A 624 -9.87 -6.00 6.36
N ILE A 625 -9.99 -4.72 5.95
CA ILE A 625 -11.19 -4.23 5.23
C ILE A 625 -11.38 -5.00 3.92
N ILE A 626 -10.29 -5.40 3.29
CA ILE A 626 -10.28 -6.18 2.04
C ILE A 626 -10.45 -7.68 2.33
N GLY A 627 -10.63 -8.06 3.61
CA GLY A 627 -11.00 -9.41 4.03
C GLY A 627 -9.87 -10.33 4.43
N VAL A 628 -8.64 -9.85 4.56
CA VAL A 628 -7.55 -10.65 5.11
C VAL A 628 -7.66 -10.68 6.64
N LEU A 629 -8.19 -11.77 7.17
CA LEU A 629 -8.49 -11.92 8.60
C LEU A 629 -7.38 -12.65 9.37
N ASN A 630 -6.43 -13.28 8.69
CA ASN A 630 -5.37 -14.07 9.31
C ASN A 630 -4.11 -13.22 9.59
N PRO A 631 -3.81 -12.86 10.86
CA PRO A 631 -2.66 -12.05 11.20
C PRO A 631 -1.32 -12.80 11.02
N ASP A 632 -1.32 -14.13 11.19
CA ASP A 632 -0.10 -14.94 11.07
C ASP A 632 0.36 -14.98 9.61
N LEU A 633 -0.57 -15.12 8.67
CA LEU A 633 -0.30 -15.04 7.24
C LEU A 633 0.35 -13.69 6.88
N MET A 634 -0.22 -12.59 7.38
CA MET A 634 0.31 -11.27 7.12
C MET A 634 1.72 -11.08 7.70
N LEU A 635 1.99 -11.64 8.89
CA LEU A 635 3.33 -11.60 9.49
C LEU A 635 4.36 -12.34 8.62
N VAL A 636 4.02 -13.55 8.16
CA VAL A 636 4.89 -14.35 7.28
C VAL A 636 5.18 -13.60 5.97
N VAL A 637 4.15 -13.05 5.32
CA VAL A 637 4.30 -12.23 4.10
C VAL A 637 5.23 -11.04 4.36
N THR A 638 5.04 -10.35 5.48
CA THR A 638 5.88 -9.19 5.85
C THR A 638 7.34 -9.59 5.98
N ILE A 639 7.64 -10.71 6.66
CA ILE A 639 9.02 -11.20 6.82
C ILE A 639 9.63 -11.55 5.46
N ILE A 640 8.89 -12.23 4.59
CA ILE A 640 9.35 -12.59 3.24
C ILE A 640 9.67 -11.32 2.42
N VAL A 641 8.75 -10.35 2.41
CA VAL A 641 8.94 -9.08 1.68
C VAL A 641 10.15 -8.31 2.22
N CYS A 642 10.32 -8.23 3.54
CA CYS A 642 11.49 -7.61 4.16
C CYS A 642 12.79 -8.31 3.74
N GLY A 643 12.81 -9.64 3.71
CA GLY A 643 13.96 -10.43 3.27
C GLY A 643 14.32 -10.18 1.80
N VAL A 644 13.34 -10.23 0.91
CA VAL A 644 13.53 -9.97 -0.54
C VAL A 644 14.03 -8.53 -0.76
N PHE A 645 13.41 -7.55 -0.09
CA PHE A 645 13.83 -6.15 -0.20
C PHE A 645 15.25 -5.95 0.33
N PHE A 646 15.60 -6.55 1.47
CA PHE A 646 16.95 -6.48 2.03
C PHE A 646 17.99 -7.03 1.05
N LEU A 647 17.73 -8.19 0.44
CA LEU A 647 18.64 -8.79 -0.56
C LEU A 647 18.78 -7.89 -1.80
N ALA A 648 17.67 -7.36 -2.31
CA ALA A 648 17.70 -6.43 -3.44
C ALA A 648 18.49 -5.15 -3.10
N TYR A 649 18.29 -4.59 -1.90
CA TYR A 649 19.01 -3.40 -1.43
C TYR A 649 20.51 -3.65 -1.30
N VAL A 650 20.92 -4.81 -0.74
CA VAL A 650 22.33 -5.21 -0.62
C VAL A 650 22.95 -5.40 -2.00
N LEU A 651 22.23 -5.98 -2.95
CA LEU A 651 22.70 -6.12 -4.34
C LEU A 651 22.97 -4.76 -4.98
N VAL A 652 22.01 -3.84 -4.86
CA VAL A 652 22.16 -2.44 -5.36
C VAL A 652 23.37 -1.77 -4.71
N PHE A 653 23.52 -1.90 -3.40
CA PHE A 653 24.65 -1.38 -2.68
C PHE A 653 25.99 -1.97 -3.19
N ALA A 654 26.06 -3.28 -3.39
CA ALA A 654 27.26 -3.96 -3.88
C ALA A 654 27.66 -3.49 -5.29
N LEU A 655 26.68 -3.34 -6.19
CA LEU A 655 26.90 -2.87 -7.56
C LEU A 655 27.38 -1.41 -7.59
N THR A 656 26.70 -0.54 -6.86
CA THR A 656 27.03 0.89 -6.84
C THR A 656 28.33 1.18 -6.09
N SER A 657 28.64 0.41 -5.04
CA SER A 657 29.91 0.51 -4.27
C SER A 657 31.15 0.20 -5.10
N ARG A 658 31.04 -0.60 -6.17
CA ARG A 658 32.13 -0.82 -7.12
C ARG A 658 32.50 0.47 -7.86
N SER A 659 31.50 1.25 -8.29
CA SER A 659 31.71 2.54 -8.96
C SER A 659 32.37 3.57 -8.04
N TYR A 660 31.95 3.63 -6.77
CA TYR A 660 32.55 4.47 -5.74
C TYR A 660 34.04 4.13 -5.53
N ARG A 661 34.35 2.85 -5.32
CA ARG A 661 35.75 2.39 -5.11
C ARG A 661 36.64 2.76 -6.28
N ARG A 662 36.18 2.59 -7.53
CA ARG A 662 36.94 2.96 -8.74
C ARG A 662 37.25 4.46 -8.80
N ILE A 663 36.37 5.34 -8.30
CA ILE A 663 36.59 6.79 -8.29
C ILE A 663 37.59 7.18 -7.22
N VAL A 664 37.53 6.56 -6.05
CA VAL A 664 38.42 6.89 -4.91
C VAL A 664 39.80 6.29 -5.05
N SER A 665 39.96 5.13 -5.74
CA SER A 665 41.25 4.46 -5.95
C SER A 665 42.03 4.99 -7.16
N MET A 666 41.47 5.89 -7.97
CA MET A 666 42.16 6.64 -9.03
C MET A 666 42.76 7.94 -8.46
#